data_ca9af72b5dc7aa777a22db73cd8ae7b1
#
_entry.id   ca9af72b5dc7aa777a22db73cd8ae7b1
#
_cell.length_a   1.000
_cell.length_b   1.000
_cell.length_c   1.000
_cell.angle_alpha   90.00
_cell.angle_beta   90.00
_cell.angle_gamma   90.00
#
_symmetry.space_group_name_H-M   'P 1'
#
loop_
_entity.id
_entity.type
_entity.pdbx_description
1 polymer ?
#
loop_
_entity_poly.entity_id
_entity_poly.type
_entity_poly.pdbx_seq_one_letter_code
_entity_poly.pdbx_strand_id
1 'polypeptide(L)'
;MKITLSKKLTKQQKQEFIYKDKSYDWQDNYIKLIRDYIEAEWSYDEDNRHCLCDGCEINDILMYDINNMFDKSGLNISNKNNIKYAITKLCKENTFSEKRKLKQEKKQEKEEQLQNLPDRLFQYIQSRYGDLLSYNVSNKQTYYRENMITKFDINNITMSVKSNIMFKSVNKSDIQTTLYEVAKLRSFQEKINIDMSYDNTWNILQNVNADHWEDYLEFDDKNNLKHNTYNYSVYLTFHPQFRDNISYNSFDKIESLRMFDKDYGIITTKPIDDDVVNLIKANIERQFGDFNNKYIEPALAVVLNNNSYHEIKQKFKRIEEQGWDGIPRMHNIMIKYFGCEDIPEIREMTEVMLCGSVQRILEEKPNEGTMFDYMGVMFGKQGTGKTKFMTRLYFGDKYTSINPDVNDDQKFTDLANRAWLVLFDEMKSIDKADMGTVKSRITEQGSNVRLSYGRRSKYYPRHISFWGNTNYKGVYRDDGYERRFLSFECKNEEKHTVEWWNKNYTDYDIDQIWAETLEIYHNKWENKVITISQATEDWNYKIQIKHKVWVEDSRTDLELKEIFNCKGYLYPYWLPDKWRIWMKQLDQLKLNGSTNEGSYDLKMVNCKWVLSRIQRRQEWINGMVEQLGWKTIHVNDDVFGDEDYYIRPDIKFEDVKNEYLSCLTDNKCNENRNSLDQYSGDTVPF
;
A
#
# COMPACT_ATOMS: atom_id res chain seq x y z
N MET A 1 -16.10 -24.17 -48.98
CA MET A 1 -17.30 -23.83 -48.21
C MET A 1 -18.15 -22.87 -49.05
N LYS A 2 -19.46 -23.11 -49.30
CA LYS A 2 -20.32 -22.18 -50.04
C LYS A 2 -21.00 -21.30 -49.01
N ILE A 3 -20.52 -20.07 -48.83
CA ILE A 3 -21.23 -19.07 -48.01
C ILE A 3 -22.35 -18.48 -48.84
N THR A 4 -23.58 -18.46 -48.30
CA THR A 4 -24.76 -17.89 -48.92
C THR A 4 -25.41 -16.87 -48.05
N LEU A 5 -26.08 -15.86 -48.63
CA LEU A 5 -26.87 -14.90 -47.86
C LEU A 5 -28.11 -15.61 -47.28
N SER A 6 -28.31 -15.47 -45.96
CA SER A 6 -29.47 -16.01 -45.27
C SER A 6 -30.78 -15.33 -45.67
N LYS A 7 -30.73 -14.07 -46.11
CA LYS A 7 -31.90 -13.26 -46.56
C LYS A 7 -31.55 -12.40 -47.75
N LYS A 8 -32.51 -12.20 -48.70
CA LYS A 8 -32.37 -11.24 -49.80
C LYS A 8 -32.50 -9.82 -49.30
N LEU A 9 -31.52 -8.97 -49.64
CA LEU A 9 -31.55 -7.55 -49.31
C LEU A 9 -32.66 -6.82 -50.13
N THR A 10 -33.48 -6.02 -49.44
CA THR A 10 -34.50 -5.16 -50.07
C THR A 10 -33.84 -3.98 -50.77
N LYS A 11 -34.56 -3.33 -51.73
CA LYS A 11 -34.06 -2.16 -52.43
C LYS A 11 -33.73 -0.99 -51.47
N GLN A 12 -34.51 -0.82 -50.40
CA GLN A 12 -34.33 0.22 -49.42
C GLN A 12 -33.07 -0.04 -48.54
N GLN A 13 -32.84 -1.29 -48.14
CA GLN A 13 -31.64 -1.68 -47.37
C GLN A 13 -30.34 -1.52 -48.16
N LYS A 14 -30.38 -1.81 -49.49
CA LYS A 14 -29.25 -1.56 -50.41
C LYS A 14 -28.93 -0.06 -50.53
N GLN A 15 -29.93 0.78 -50.63
CA GLN A 15 -29.76 2.24 -50.72
C GLN A 15 -29.19 2.80 -49.38
N GLU A 16 -29.70 2.36 -48.25
CA GLU A 16 -29.23 2.78 -46.94
C GLU A 16 -27.74 2.34 -46.71
N PHE A 17 -27.38 1.15 -47.17
CA PHE A 17 -26.00 0.67 -47.07
C PHE A 17 -25.05 1.52 -47.92
N ILE A 18 -25.40 1.81 -49.20
CA ILE A 18 -24.59 2.64 -50.11
C ILE A 18 -24.43 4.08 -49.55
N TYR A 19 -25.43 4.60 -48.85
CA TYR A 19 -25.36 5.89 -48.23
C TYR A 19 -24.41 5.91 -47.03
N LYS A 20 -24.47 4.87 -46.20
CA LYS A 20 -23.62 4.71 -45.00
C LYS A 20 -22.19 4.30 -45.30
N ASP A 21 -21.92 3.64 -46.45
CA ASP A 21 -20.59 3.24 -46.89
C ASP A 21 -19.61 4.42 -47.05
N LYS A 22 -20.14 5.61 -47.27
CA LYS A 22 -19.39 6.87 -47.38
C LYS A 22 -19.36 7.70 -46.08
N SER A 23 -19.94 7.19 -45.00
CA SER A 23 -20.04 7.87 -43.72
C SER A 23 -18.89 7.47 -42.79
N TYR A 24 -18.74 8.22 -41.67
CA TYR A 24 -17.73 7.95 -40.61
C TYR A 24 -17.95 6.59 -39.90
N ASP A 25 -19.18 6.05 -39.95
CA ASP A 25 -19.59 4.81 -39.25
C ASP A 25 -19.57 3.58 -40.19
N TRP A 26 -18.80 3.60 -41.26
CA TRP A 26 -18.76 2.49 -42.25
C TRP A 26 -18.43 1.13 -41.64
N GLN A 27 -17.59 1.09 -40.61
CA GLN A 27 -17.15 -0.15 -39.93
C GLN A 27 -18.34 -0.91 -39.33
N ASP A 28 -19.16 -0.22 -38.56
CA ASP A 28 -20.31 -0.82 -37.87
C ASP A 28 -21.39 -1.25 -38.89
N ASN A 29 -21.50 -0.52 -40.01
CA ASN A 29 -22.40 -0.87 -41.08
C ASN A 29 -21.97 -2.19 -41.79
N TYR A 30 -20.69 -2.39 -42.03
CA TYR A 30 -20.18 -3.65 -42.62
C TYR A 30 -20.27 -4.81 -41.62
N ILE A 31 -19.96 -4.60 -40.36
CA ILE A 31 -20.12 -5.61 -39.30
C ILE A 31 -21.58 -6.06 -39.18
N LYS A 32 -22.52 -5.09 -39.19
CA LYS A 32 -23.95 -5.37 -39.17
C LYS A 32 -24.39 -6.15 -40.38
N LEU A 33 -23.92 -5.78 -41.59
CA LEU A 33 -24.22 -6.48 -42.82
C LEU A 33 -23.76 -7.94 -42.77
N ILE A 34 -22.53 -8.20 -42.30
CA ILE A 34 -21.98 -9.55 -42.22
C ILE A 34 -22.77 -10.36 -41.19
N ARG A 35 -23.04 -9.81 -40.03
CA ARG A 35 -23.75 -10.48 -38.92
C ARG A 35 -25.20 -10.82 -39.26
N ASP A 36 -25.92 -9.90 -39.92
CA ASP A 36 -27.36 -10.02 -40.15
C ASP A 36 -27.67 -10.87 -41.41
N TYR A 37 -26.74 -10.99 -42.35
CA TYR A 37 -27.01 -11.60 -43.67
C TYR A 37 -26.13 -12.80 -44.01
N ILE A 38 -25.04 -13.01 -43.28
CA ILE A 38 -24.21 -14.23 -43.45
C ILE A 38 -24.38 -15.10 -42.22
N GLU A 39 -25.02 -16.28 -42.45
CA GLU A 39 -25.22 -17.27 -41.38
C GLU A 39 -23.95 -18.13 -41.31
N ALA A 40 -23.02 -17.71 -40.42
CA ALA A 40 -21.77 -18.39 -40.19
C ALA A 40 -21.26 -18.05 -38.78
N GLU A 41 -20.50 -18.96 -38.19
CA GLU A 41 -19.82 -18.74 -36.93
C GLU A 41 -18.46 -18.10 -37.16
N TRP A 42 -18.27 -16.91 -36.60
CA TRP A 42 -17.04 -16.12 -36.79
C TRP A 42 -16.21 -16.13 -35.51
N SER A 43 -14.98 -16.64 -35.60
CA SER A 43 -14.05 -16.69 -34.47
C SER A 43 -12.63 -16.27 -34.89
N TYR A 44 -11.78 -15.97 -33.92
CA TYR A 44 -10.40 -15.57 -34.12
C TYR A 44 -9.46 -16.56 -33.41
N ASP A 45 -8.57 -17.17 -34.21
CA ASP A 45 -7.50 -18.00 -33.68
C ASP A 45 -6.34 -17.10 -33.24
N GLU A 46 -6.12 -17.01 -31.90
CA GLU A 46 -5.08 -16.16 -31.31
C GLU A 46 -3.67 -16.75 -31.51
N ASP A 47 -3.55 -18.07 -31.54
CA ASP A 47 -2.26 -18.75 -31.68
C ASP A 47 -1.66 -18.56 -33.08
N ASN A 48 -2.49 -18.72 -34.10
CA ASN A 48 -2.12 -18.58 -35.48
C ASN A 48 -2.39 -17.17 -36.08
N ARG A 49 -3.08 -16.31 -35.34
CA ARG A 49 -3.42 -14.91 -35.70
C ARG A 49 -4.28 -14.74 -36.95
N HIS A 50 -5.21 -15.65 -37.21
CA HIS A 50 -6.14 -15.52 -38.31
C HIS A 50 -7.61 -15.70 -37.92
N CYS A 51 -8.49 -15.26 -38.83
CA CYS A 51 -9.93 -15.38 -38.64
C CYS A 51 -10.44 -16.72 -39.17
N LEU A 52 -11.42 -17.27 -38.44
CA LEU A 52 -12.10 -18.51 -38.81
C LEU A 52 -13.57 -18.23 -39.10
N CYS A 53 -14.10 -18.94 -40.10
CA CYS A 53 -15.52 -18.98 -40.48
C CYS A 53 -15.96 -20.44 -40.43
N ASP A 54 -16.90 -20.79 -39.54
CA ASP A 54 -17.31 -22.17 -39.22
C ASP A 54 -16.09 -23.10 -38.99
N GLY A 55 -15.09 -22.61 -38.26
CA GLY A 55 -13.85 -23.34 -37.94
C GLY A 55 -12.82 -23.44 -39.10
N CYS A 56 -13.10 -22.89 -40.27
CA CYS A 56 -12.19 -22.86 -41.42
C CYS A 56 -11.48 -21.49 -41.52
N GLU A 57 -10.16 -21.51 -41.83
CA GLU A 57 -9.38 -20.29 -42.06
C GLU A 57 -9.93 -19.45 -43.21
N ILE A 58 -10.03 -18.14 -43.00
CA ILE A 58 -10.47 -17.18 -44.00
C ILE A 58 -9.27 -16.81 -44.90
N ASN A 59 -9.12 -17.54 -45.95
CA ASN A 59 -8.11 -17.30 -46.97
C ASN A 59 -8.63 -16.38 -48.10
N ASP A 60 -7.76 -16.04 -49.05
CA ASP A 60 -8.10 -15.13 -50.16
C ASP A 60 -9.21 -15.69 -51.07
N ILE A 61 -9.37 -17.03 -51.20
CA ILE A 61 -10.43 -17.68 -51.96
C ILE A 61 -11.79 -17.46 -51.29
N LEU A 62 -11.87 -17.67 -49.98
CA LEU A 62 -13.11 -17.46 -49.23
C LEU A 62 -13.48 -15.96 -49.20
N MET A 63 -12.49 -15.08 -49.08
CA MET A 63 -12.69 -13.63 -49.20
C MET A 63 -13.20 -13.22 -50.60
N TYR A 64 -12.70 -13.86 -51.65
CA TYR A 64 -13.19 -13.65 -53.01
C TYR A 64 -14.67 -14.09 -53.16
N ASP A 65 -15.03 -15.23 -52.60
CA ASP A 65 -16.40 -15.74 -52.61
C ASP A 65 -17.37 -14.83 -51.84
N ILE A 66 -16.96 -14.33 -50.68
CA ILE A 66 -17.74 -13.36 -49.89
C ILE A 66 -17.96 -12.06 -50.68
N ASN A 67 -16.92 -11.53 -51.31
CA ASN A 67 -17.02 -10.33 -52.13
C ASN A 67 -17.96 -10.54 -53.36
N ASN A 68 -17.81 -11.66 -54.07
CA ASN A 68 -18.68 -11.99 -55.19
C ASN A 68 -20.14 -12.22 -54.79
N MET A 69 -20.38 -12.75 -53.62
CA MET A 69 -21.73 -12.92 -53.10
C MET A 69 -22.42 -11.55 -52.89
N PHE A 70 -21.72 -10.57 -52.35
CA PHE A 70 -22.24 -9.21 -52.20
C PHE A 70 -22.42 -8.52 -53.53
N ASP A 71 -21.47 -8.62 -54.45
CA ASP A 71 -21.60 -8.09 -55.83
C ASP A 71 -22.83 -8.66 -56.55
N LYS A 72 -23.02 -10.00 -56.49
CA LYS A 72 -24.20 -10.68 -57.08
C LYS A 72 -25.51 -10.29 -56.40
N SER A 73 -25.49 -9.88 -55.15
CA SER A 73 -26.68 -9.38 -54.45
C SER A 73 -27.04 -7.93 -54.83
N GLY A 74 -26.24 -7.29 -55.70
CA GLY A 74 -26.44 -5.92 -56.19
C GLY A 74 -25.95 -4.84 -55.18
N LEU A 75 -25.06 -5.22 -54.27
CA LEU A 75 -24.27 -4.32 -53.42
C LEU A 75 -22.94 -4.10 -54.13
N ASN A 76 -22.79 -2.97 -54.79
CA ASN A 76 -21.52 -2.62 -55.44
C ASN A 76 -20.60 -2.00 -54.40
N ILE A 77 -19.79 -2.83 -53.74
CA ILE A 77 -18.91 -2.41 -52.66
C ILE A 77 -17.69 -1.72 -53.24
N SER A 78 -17.53 -0.42 -52.95
CA SER A 78 -16.46 0.41 -53.50
C SER A 78 -15.07 0.06 -52.98
N ASN A 79 -14.98 -0.56 -51.78
CA ASN A 79 -13.70 -0.95 -51.18
C ASN A 79 -13.78 -2.34 -50.53
N LYS A 80 -13.29 -3.35 -51.24
CA LYS A 80 -13.27 -4.76 -50.78
C LYS A 80 -12.43 -4.99 -49.52
N ASN A 81 -11.46 -4.13 -49.23
CA ASN A 81 -10.68 -4.19 -47.99
C ASN A 81 -11.51 -3.89 -46.75
N ASN A 82 -12.60 -3.14 -46.87
CA ASN A 82 -13.52 -2.82 -45.77
C ASN A 82 -14.21 -4.08 -45.27
N ILE A 83 -14.56 -5.04 -46.14
CA ILE A 83 -15.13 -6.33 -45.74
C ILE A 83 -14.12 -7.13 -44.92
N LYS A 84 -12.88 -7.22 -45.41
CA LYS A 84 -11.81 -7.95 -44.69
C LYS A 84 -11.58 -7.38 -43.30
N TYR A 85 -11.56 -6.05 -43.17
CA TYR A 85 -11.44 -5.37 -41.88
C TYR A 85 -12.62 -5.65 -40.96
N ALA A 86 -13.86 -5.55 -41.47
CA ALA A 86 -15.07 -5.81 -40.72
C ALA A 86 -15.15 -7.26 -40.20
N ILE A 87 -14.79 -8.23 -41.04
CA ILE A 87 -14.70 -9.65 -40.67
C ILE A 87 -13.68 -9.83 -39.55
N THR A 88 -12.49 -9.25 -39.70
CA THR A 88 -11.44 -9.37 -38.68
C THR A 88 -11.89 -8.78 -37.33
N LYS A 89 -12.58 -7.64 -37.36
CA LYS A 89 -13.12 -7.00 -36.15
C LYS A 89 -14.22 -7.87 -35.53
N LEU A 90 -15.14 -8.39 -36.34
CA LEU A 90 -16.23 -9.27 -35.89
C LEU A 90 -15.72 -10.57 -35.26
N CYS A 91 -14.75 -11.24 -35.87
CA CYS A 91 -14.12 -12.43 -35.31
C CYS A 91 -13.49 -12.18 -33.93
N LYS A 92 -12.73 -11.08 -33.81
CA LYS A 92 -12.11 -10.69 -32.53
C LYS A 92 -13.15 -10.35 -31.45
N GLU A 93 -14.21 -9.62 -31.80
CA GLU A 93 -15.29 -9.28 -30.90
C GLU A 93 -16.04 -10.50 -30.38
N ASN A 94 -16.34 -11.46 -31.25
CA ASN A 94 -17.03 -12.69 -30.90
C ASN A 94 -16.17 -13.55 -29.97
N THR A 95 -14.92 -13.81 -30.35
CA THR A 95 -14.00 -14.60 -29.51
C THR A 95 -13.79 -13.93 -28.12
N PHE A 96 -13.66 -12.62 -28.12
CA PHE A 96 -13.55 -11.89 -26.84
C PHE A 96 -14.83 -11.98 -25.98
N SER A 97 -16.01 -11.90 -26.62
CA SER A 97 -17.30 -12.00 -25.92
C SER A 97 -17.55 -13.41 -25.36
N GLU A 98 -17.19 -14.46 -26.11
CA GLU A 98 -17.28 -15.84 -25.66
C GLU A 98 -16.34 -16.14 -24.50
N LYS A 99 -15.08 -15.72 -24.60
CA LYS A 99 -14.12 -15.83 -23.49
C LYS A 99 -14.60 -15.09 -22.24
N ARG A 100 -15.26 -13.93 -22.41
CA ARG A 100 -15.82 -13.16 -21.31
C ARG A 100 -17.00 -13.88 -20.66
N LYS A 101 -17.91 -14.49 -21.47
CA LYS A 101 -19.03 -15.32 -20.96
C LYS A 101 -18.51 -16.54 -20.21
N LEU A 102 -17.59 -17.31 -20.82
CA LEU A 102 -17.01 -18.50 -20.20
C LEU A 102 -16.26 -18.17 -18.88
N LYS A 103 -15.61 -17.00 -18.85
CA LYS A 103 -14.92 -16.53 -17.63
C LYS A 103 -15.91 -16.08 -16.55
N GLN A 104 -17.06 -15.50 -16.95
CA GLN A 104 -18.14 -15.14 -16.05
C GLN A 104 -18.85 -16.38 -15.50
N GLU A 105 -19.17 -17.35 -16.34
CA GLU A 105 -19.79 -18.63 -15.93
C GLU A 105 -18.88 -19.40 -14.97
N LYS A 106 -17.58 -19.54 -15.29
CA LYS A 106 -16.62 -20.19 -14.38
C LYS A 106 -16.43 -19.39 -13.08
N LYS A 107 -16.58 -18.07 -13.12
CA LYS A 107 -16.52 -17.23 -11.92
C LYS A 107 -17.79 -17.42 -11.08
N GLN A 108 -18.96 -17.44 -11.71
CA GLN A 108 -20.24 -17.71 -11.03
C GLN A 108 -20.30 -19.11 -10.41
N GLU A 109 -19.92 -20.15 -11.15
CA GLU A 109 -19.83 -21.51 -10.61
C GLU A 109 -18.86 -21.60 -9.43
N LYS A 110 -17.74 -20.89 -9.50
CA LYS A 110 -16.76 -20.87 -8.40
C LYS A 110 -17.25 -20.05 -7.20
N GLU A 111 -17.98 -18.97 -7.45
CA GLU A 111 -18.61 -18.14 -6.41
C GLU A 111 -19.76 -18.90 -5.74
N GLU A 112 -20.60 -19.64 -6.48
CA GLU A 112 -21.64 -20.52 -5.91
C GLU A 112 -21.05 -21.68 -5.11
N GLN A 113 -19.97 -22.29 -5.58
CA GLN A 113 -19.26 -23.33 -4.82
C GLN A 113 -18.63 -22.78 -3.54
N LEU A 114 -18.11 -21.55 -3.56
CA LEU A 114 -17.54 -20.87 -2.40
C LEU A 114 -18.61 -20.35 -1.43
N GLN A 115 -19.75 -19.87 -1.90
CA GLN A 115 -20.86 -19.42 -1.05
C GLN A 115 -21.47 -20.55 -0.23
N ASN A 116 -21.56 -21.76 -0.79
CA ASN A 116 -22.09 -22.93 -0.09
C ASN A 116 -21.05 -23.67 0.77
N LEU A 117 -19.78 -23.33 0.62
CA LEU A 117 -18.68 -24.03 1.31
C LEU A 117 -18.69 -23.82 2.82
N PRO A 118 -18.92 -22.61 3.37
CA PRO A 118 -19.04 -22.40 4.81
C PRO A 118 -20.17 -23.21 5.45
N ASP A 119 -21.35 -23.21 4.84
CA ASP A 119 -22.52 -23.97 5.37
C ASP A 119 -22.25 -25.47 5.36
N ARG A 120 -21.64 -25.98 4.30
CA ARG A 120 -21.25 -27.40 4.21
C ARG A 120 -20.17 -27.76 5.21
N LEU A 121 -19.22 -26.87 5.42
CA LEU A 121 -18.17 -27.02 6.43
C LEU A 121 -18.80 -27.05 7.83
N PHE A 122 -19.72 -26.14 8.11
CA PHE A 122 -20.45 -26.09 9.38
C PHE A 122 -21.23 -27.39 9.62
N GLN A 123 -22.05 -27.85 8.68
CA GLN A 123 -22.77 -29.10 8.77
C GLN A 123 -21.85 -30.32 8.95
N TYR A 124 -20.72 -30.34 8.23
CA TYR A 124 -19.75 -31.43 8.36
C TYR A 124 -19.11 -31.46 9.74
N ILE A 125 -18.69 -30.30 10.26
CA ILE A 125 -18.09 -30.19 11.61
C ILE A 125 -19.17 -30.50 12.67
N GLN A 126 -20.39 -30.00 12.53
CA GLN A 126 -21.49 -30.24 13.43
C GLN A 126 -21.82 -31.73 13.51
N SER A 127 -21.96 -32.42 12.38
CA SER A 127 -22.30 -33.85 12.34
C SER A 127 -21.22 -34.75 12.94
N ARG A 128 -19.95 -34.36 12.84
CA ARG A 128 -18.81 -35.20 13.24
C ARG A 128 -18.26 -34.86 14.63
N TYR A 129 -18.33 -33.63 15.02
CA TYR A 129 -17.73 -33.10 16.25
C TYR A 129 -18.74 -32.39 17.17
N GLY A 130 -19.94 -32.09 16.72
CA GLY A 130 -20.92 -31.29 17.46
C GLY A 130 -21.21 -31.83 18.86
N ASP A 131 -21.28 -33.16 19.02
CA ASP A 131 -21.49 -33.80 20.33
C ASP A 131 -20.25 -33.77 21.25
N LEU A 132 -19.09 -33.52 20.69
CA LEU A 132 -17.79 -33.46 21.40
C LEU A 132 -17.35 -32.03 21.71
N LEU A 133 -18.00 -31.06 21.10
CA LEU A 133 -17.69 -29.64 21.26
C LEU A 133 -18.71 -28.98 22.18
N SER A 134 -18.24 -28.12 23.05
CA SER A 134 -19.07 -27.25 23.88
C SER A 134 -18.36 -25.91 24.12
N TYR A 135 -19.13 -24.90 24.48
CA TYR A 135 -18.61 -23.55 24.72
C TYR A 135 -18.99 -23.10 26.12
N ASN A 136 -18.03 -22.72 26.93
CA ASN A 136 -18.24 -22.13 28.23
C ASN A 136 -18.43 -20.63 28.12
N VAL A 137 -19.62 -20.13 28.39
CA VAL A 137 -19.98 -18.72 28.28
C VAL A 137 -19.23 -17.89 29.31
N SER A 138 -18.94 -18.43 30.49
CA SER A 138 -18.32 -17.71 31.59
C SER A 138 -16.85 -17.34 31.31
N ASN A 139 -16.06 -18.27 30.79
CA ASN A 139 -14.63 -18.04 30.48
C ASN A 139 -14.36 -17.81 28.99
N LYS A 140 -15.40 -17.80 28.16
CA LYS A 140 -15.34 -17.60 26.70
C LYS A 140 -14.41 -18.59 25.99
N GLN A 141 -14.35 -19.84 26.46
CA GLN A 141 -13.46 -20.86 25.90
C GLN A 141 -14.24 -22.05 25.32
N THR A 142 -13.66 -22.65 24.29
CA THR A 142 -14.19 -23.85 23.64
C THR A 142 -13.62 -25.10 24.32
N TYR A 143 -14.45 -26.09 24.50
CA TYR A 143 -14.12 -27.41 25.08
C TYR A 143 -14.28 -28.50 24.03
N TYR A 144 -13.39 -29.48 24.07
CA TYR A 144 -13.44 -30.67 23.27
C TYR A 144 -13.32 -31.89 24.20
N ARG A 145 -14.34 -32.79 24.16
CA ARG A 145 -14.41 -33.94 25.09
C ARG A 145 -14.27 -33.51 26.55
N GLU A 146 -15.03 -32.51 26.95
CA GLU A 146 -15.07 -31.96 28.31
C GLU A 146 -13.76 -31.24 28.79
N ASN A 147 -12.71 -31.21 27.99
CA ASN A 147 -11.49 -30.50 28.30
C ASN A 147 -11.36 -29.26 27.44
N MET A 148 -10.67 -28.24 27.95
CA MET A 148 -10.35 -27.05 27.15
C MET A 148 -9.62 -27.45 25.87
N ILE A 149 -10.09 -26.99 24.70
CA ILE A 149 -9.53 -27.37 23.42
C ILE A 149 -8.09 -26.86 23.30
N THR A 150 -7.18 -27.75 22.95
CA THR A 150 -5.75 -27.42 22.78
C THR A 150 -5.40 -27.15 21.33
N LYS A 151 -4.24 -26.50 21.09
CA LYS A 151 -3.70 -26.35 19.73
C LYS A 151 -3.51 -27.71 19.02
N PHE A 152 -3.20 -28.75 19.77
CA PHE A 152 -3.06 -30.11 19.25
C PHE A 152 -4.41 -30.67 18.75
N ASP A 153 -5.49 -30.49 19.53
CA ASP A 153 -6.82 -30.91 19.14
C ASP A 153 -7.31 -30.21 17.88
N ILE A 154 -7.12 -28.89 17.82
CA ILE A 154 -7.45 -28.08 16.64
C ILE A 154 -6.68 -28.55 15.41
N ASN A 155 -5.39 -28.87 15.54
CA ASN A 155 -4.60 -29.38 14.43
C ASN A 155 -5.08 -30.76 13.95
N ASN A 156 -5.40 -31.66 14.87
CA ASN A 156 -5.93 -32.99 14.53
C ASN A 156 -7.28 -32.90 13.83
N ILE A 157 -8.19 -32.06 14.33
CA ILE A 157 -9.47 -31.81 13.70
C ILE A 157 -9.29 -31.18 12.32
N THR A 158 -8.39 -30.21 12.21
CA THR A 158 -8.06 -29.55 10.94
C THR A 158 -7.53 -30.55 9.91
N MET A 159 -6.61 -31.44 10.30
CA MET A 159 -6.10 -32.48 9.41
C MET A 159 -7.21 -33.44 8.98
N SER A 160 -8.09 -33.83 9.90
CA SER A 160 -9.22 -34.69 9.61
C SER A 160 -10.23 -34.05 8.66
N VAL A 161 -10.53 -32.77 8.85
CA VAL A 161 -11.40 -32.00 7.93
C VAL A 161 -10.77 -31.88 6.54
N LYS A 162 -9.48 -31.55 6.47
CA LYS A 162 -8.75 -31.41 5.19
C LYS A 162 -8.48 -32.74 4.46
N SER A 163 -8.62 -33.88 5.13
CA SER A 163 -8.57 -35.19 4.47
C SER A 163 -9.80 -35.42 3.56
N ASN A 164 -10.89 -34.70 3.79
CA ASN A 164 -12.02 -34.66 2.87
C ASN A 164 -11.68 -33.77 1.68
N ILE A 165 -11.82 -34.32 0.47
CA ILE A 165 -11.49 -33.64 -0.80
C ILE A 165 -12.22 -32.29 -0.92
N MET A 166 -13.46 -32.19 -0.44
CA MET A 166 -14.28 -30.97 -0.49
C MET A 166 -13.68 -29.83 0.32
N PHE A 167 -13.01 -30.11 1.44
CA PHE A 167 -12.46 -29.10 2.36
C PHE A 167 -10.93 -28.99 2.31
N LYS A 168 -10.30 -29.62 1.35
CA LYS A 168 -8.83 -29.62 1.21
C LYS A 168 -8.22 -28.22 1.07
N SER A 169 -8.95 -27.32 0.41
CA SER A 169 -8.55 -25.93 0.17
C SER A 169 -9.02 -24.93 1.23
N VAL A 170 -9.80 -25.37 2.21
CA VAL A 170 -10.31 -24.49 3.28
C VAL A 170 -9.16 -24.08 4.20
N ASN A 171 -9.10 -22.80 4.56
CA ASN A 171 -8.08 -22.31 5.47
C ASN A 171 -8.26 -22.87 6.87
N LYS A 172 -7.17 -22.97 7.62
CA LYS A 172 -7.20 -23.43 9.01
C LYS A 172 -8.04 -22.51 9.89
N SER A 173 -7.97 -21.19 9.65
CA SER A 173 -8.76 -20.17 10.34
C SER A 173 -10.26 -20.40 10.19
N ASP A 174 -10.72 -20.74 8.97
CA ASP A 174 -12.15 -20.95 8.70
C ASP A 174 -12.67 -22.21 9.41
N ILE A 175 -11.83 -23.25 9.47
CA ILE A 175 -12.14 -24.47 10.24
C ILE A 175 -12.22 -24.15 11.74
N GLN A 176 -11.32 -23.34 12.27
CA GLN A 176 -11.32 -22.93 13.67
C GLN A 176 -12.55 -22.08 14.01
N THR A 177 -12.89 -21.12 13.17
CA THR A 177 -14.09 -20.29 13.34
C THR A 177 -15.34 -21.17 13.34
N THR A 178 -15.43 -22.11 12.40
CA THR A 178 -16.58 -23.04 12.33
C THR A 178 -16.65 -23.98 13.54
N LEU A 179 -15.49 -24.46 14.03
CA LEU A 179 -15.46 -25.25 15.27
C LEU A 179 -15.99 -24.45 16.47
N TYR A 180 -15.65 -23.19 16.57
CA TYR A 180 -16.15 -22.31 17.61
C TYR A 180 -17.65 -22.05 17.48
N GLU A 181 -18.16 -21.83 16.27
CA GLU A 181 -19.61 -21.67 16.01
C GLU A 181 -20.39 -22.93 16.33
N VAL A 182 -19.87 -24.11 15.95
CA VAL A 182 -20.52 -25.41 16.32
C VAL A 182 -20.47 -25.63 17.84
N ALA A 183 -19.36 -25.27 18.49
CA ALA A 183 -19.26 -25.38 19.95
C ALA A 183 -20.28 -24.51 20.69
N LYS A 184 -20.61 -23.34 20.16
CA LYS A 184 -21.64 -22.44 20.72
C LYS A 184 -23.02 -23.03 20.72
N LEU A 185 -23.33 -23.97 19.84
CA LEU A 185 -24.64 -24.70 19.86
C LEU A 185 -24.85 -25.49 21.15
N ARG A 186 -23.78 -25.84 21.85
CA ARG A 186 -23.79 -26.52 23.15
C ARG A 186 -23.08 -25.64 24.19
N SER A 187 -23.55 -24.40 24.33
CA SER A 187 -23.03 -23.50 25.35
C SER A 187 -23.47 -23.94 26.73
N PHE A 188 -22.57 -23.87 27.69
CA PHE A 188 -22.84 -24.09 29.08
C PHE A 188 -22.27 -22.97 29.92
N GLN A 189 -22.84 -22.75 31.10
CA GLN A 189 -22.38 -21.75 32.06
C GLN A 189 -21.96 -22.44 33.35
N GLU A 190 -20.73 -22.29 33.76
CA GLU A 190 -20.31 -22.67 35.09
C GLU A 190 -20.93 -21.70 36.10
N LYS A 191 -21.52 -22.20 37.19
CA LYS A 191 -21.90 -21.37 38.33
C LYS A 191 -20.64 -20.89 39.00
N ILE A 192 -20.20 -19.69 38.63
CA ILE A 192 -19.11 -19.01 39.31
C ILE A 192 -19.69 -18.39 40.56
N ASN A 193 -19.21 -18.81 41.74
CA ASN A 193 -19.43 -18.04 42.99
C ASN A 193 -18.67 -16.72 42.87
N ILE A 194 -19.38 -15.69 42.48
CA ILE A 194 -18.79 -14.37 42.25
C ILE A 194 -18.68 -13.70 43.60
N ASP A 195 -17.43 -13.50 44.03
CA ASP A 195 -17.13 -12.56 45.13
C ASP A 195 -17.47 -11.15 44.62
N MET A 196 -18.42 -10.50 45.31
CA MET A 196 -18.89 -9.16 44.96
C MET A 196 -17.85 -8.11 45.41
N SER A 197 -16.63 -8.17 44.88
CA SER A 197 -15.65 -7.14 45.06
C SER A 197 -15.94 -5.91 44.17
N TYR A 198 -15.47 -4.75 44.60
CA TYR A 198 -15.75 -3.40 44.12
C TYR A 198 -15.61 -3.14 42.60
N ASP A 199 -14.98 -4.05 41.88
CA ASP A 199 -14.72 -3.93 40.42
C ASP A 199 -15.93 -4.25 39.50
N ASN A 200 -17.04 -4.75 40.08
CA ASN A 200 -18.19 -5.22 39.27
C ASN A 200 -19.31 -4.18 39.07
N THR A 201 -19.11 -2.92 39.50
CA THR A 201 -20.14 -1.85 39.43
C THR A 201 -20.49 -1.46 37.97
N TRP A 202 -19.66 -1.82 36.98
CA TRP A 202 -19.85 -1.45 35.58
C TRP A 202 -20.54 -2.51 34.72
N ASN A 203 -20.57 -3.76 35.15
CA ASN A 203 -21.22 -4.82 34.39
C ASN A 203 -22.57 -5.23 35.01
N ILE A 204 -23.57 -4.40 34.78
CA ILE A 204 -24.94 -4.61 35.31
C ILE A 204 -25.59 -5.90 34.78
N LEU A 205 -24.96 -6.58 33.81
CA LEU A 205 -25.51 -7.76 33.13
C LEU A 205 -24.81 -9.07 33.53
N GLN A 206 -23.82 -9.04 34.44
CA GLN A 206 -23.00 -10.23 34.77
C GLN A 206 -23.78 -11.40 35.32
N ASN A 207 -24.87 -11.13 36.03
CA ASN A 207 -25.67 -12.18 36.70
C ASN A 207 -26.87 -12.63 35.87
N VAL A 208 -27.05 -12.12 34.64
CA VAL A 208 -28.21 -12.48 33.79
C VAL A 208 -27.93 -13.82 33.12
N ASN A 209 -28.81 -14.78 33.35
CA ASN A 209 -28.79 -16.05 32.61
C ASN A 209 -29.31 -15.82 31.18
N ALA A 210 -28.47 -16.11 30.20
CA ALA A 210 -28.78 -15.88 28.81
C ALA A 210 -29.97 -16.70 28.25
N ASP A 211 -30.23 -17.84 28.83
CA ASP A 211 -31.30 -18.72 28.37
C ASP A 211 -32.66 -18.43 29.07
N HIS A 212 -32.64 -17.66 30.16
CA HIS A 212 -33.79 -17.23 30.93
C HIS A 212 -33.68 -15.72 31.24
N TRP A 213 -33.30 -14.93 30.26
CA TRP A 213 -33.03 -13.49 30.42
C TRP A 213 -34.31 -12.70 30.78
N GLU A 214 -35.49 -13.18 30.38
CA GLU A 214 -36.76 -12.56 30.70
C GLU A 214 -37.02 -12.51 32.21
N ASP A 215 -36.52 -13.49 32.99
CA ASP A 215 -36.69 -13.57 34.44
C ASP A 215 -35.90 -12.45 35.18
N TYR A 216 -35.00 -11.77 34.48
CA TYR A 216 -34.20 -10.69 35.02
C TYR A 216 -34.76 -9.31 34.69
N LEU A 217 -35.86 -9.23 33.95
CA LEU A 217 -36.50 -7.96 33.65
C LEU A 217 -37.18 -7.39 34.90
N GLU A 218 -37.02 -6.08 35.10
CA GLU A 218 -37.68 -5.38 36.20
C GLU A 218 -39.10 -4.94 35.84
N PHE A 219 -40.03 -5.08 36.79
CA PHE A 219 -41.39 -4.67 36.68
C PHE A 219 -41.70 -3.52 37.67
N ASP A 220 -42.71 -2.71 37.36
CA ASP A 220 -43.25 -1.69 38.23
C ASP A 220 -44.23 -2.30 39.25
N ASP A 221 -44.68 -1.46 40.17
CA ASP A 221 -45.64 -1.88 41.21
C ASP A 221 -47.00 -2.35 40.65
N LYS A 222 -47.26 -2.09 39.37
CA LYS A 222 -48.46 -2.51 38.62
C LYS A 222 -48.23 -3.74 37.75
N ASN A 223 -47.05 -4.33 37.85
CA ASN A 223 -46.60 -5.47 37.06
C ASN A 223 -46.46 -5.18 35.56
N ASN A 224 -46.15 -3.91 35.17
CA ASN A 224 -45.75 -3.57 33.82
C ASN A 224 -44.21 -3.57 33.72
N LEU A 225 -43.68 -3.94 32.56
CA LEU A 225 -42.23 -3.84 32.30
C LEU A 225 -41.73 -2.40 32.48
N LYS A 226 -40.69 -2.21 33.30
CA LYS A 226 -40.08 -0.87 33.45
C LYS A 226 -39.34 -0.47 32.20
N HIS A 227 -39.56 0.76 31.75
CA HIS A 227 -38.74 1.42 30.74
C HIS A 227 -37.51 2.04 31.42
N ASN A 228 -36.41 1.32 31.49
CA ASN A 228 -35.15 1.76 32.05
C ASN A 228 -33.94 1.22 31.27
N THR A 229 -32.76 1.77 31.56
CA THR A 229 -31.50 1.36 30.90
C THR A 229 -31.21 -0.10 31.11
N TYR A 230 -31.48 -0.65 32.31
CA TYR A 230 -31.20 -2.04 32.65
C TYR A 230 -32.00 -3.00 31.77
N ASN A 231 -33.34 -2.89 31.76
CA ASN A 231 -34.20 -3.75 30.96
C ASN A 231 -33.90 -3.71 29.46
N TYR A 232 -33.61 -2.51 28.94
CA TYR A 232 -33.24 -2.38 27.52
C TYR A 232 -31.86 -3.00 27.25
N SER A 233 -30.93 -2.89 28.20
CA SER A 233 -29.60 -3.54 28.06
C SER A 233 -29.73 -5.07 28.14
N VAL A 234 -30.55 -5.61 29.05
CA VAL A 234 -30.84 -7.06 29.12
C VAL A 234 -31.42 -7.53 27.80
N TYR A 235 -32.46 -6.85 27.30
CA TYR A 235 -33.11 -7.18 26.04
C TYR A 235 -32.13 -7.19 24.87
N LEU A 236 -31.36 -6.12 24.69
CA LEU A 236 -30.40 -5.96 23.57
C LEU A 236 -29.25 -6.96 23.66
N THR A 237 -28.89 -7.41 24.87
CA THR A 237 -27.78 -8.34 25.05
C THR A 237 -28.19 -9.78 24.83
N PHE A 238 -29.38 -10.17 25.32
CA PHE A 238 -29.74 -11.58 25.43
C PHE A 238 -30.88 -12.04 24.50
N HIS A 239 -31.70 -11.12 24.00
CA HIS A 239 -32.76 -11.49 23.05
C HIS A 239 -32.14 -12.09 21.77
N PRO A 240 -32.63 -13.21 21.25
CA PRO A 240 -32.03 -13.95 20.13
C PRO A 240 -31.75 -13.13 18.87
N GLN A 241 -32.52 -12.08 18.63
CA GLN A 241 -32.34 -11.19 17.49
C GLN A 241 -31.10 -10.28 17.62
N PHE A 242 -30.72 -9.89 18.85
CA PHE A 242 -29.65 -8.93 19.12
C PHE A 242 -28.42 -9.58 19.76
N ARG A 243 -28.58 -10.73 20.38
CA ARG A 243 -27.55 -11.49 21.06
C ARG A 243 -26.34 -11.69 20.10
N ASP A 244 -25.16 -11.29 20.53
CA ASP A 244 -23.88 -11.39 19.79
C ASP A 244 -23.88 -10.63 18.44
N ASN A 245 -24.95 -9.86 18.14
CA ASN A 245 -25.07 -9.13 16.88
C ASN A 245 -24.74 -7.64 16.99
N ILE A 246 -24.84 -7.05 18.20
CA ILE A 246 -24.44 -5.67 18.47
C ILE A 246 -22.99 -5.66 18.93
N SER A 247 -22.14 -4.87 18.26
CA SER A 247 -20.71 -4.80 18.57
C SER A 247 -20.12 -3.41 18.32
N TYR A 248 -19.03 -3.10 19.01
CA TYR A 248 -18.25 -1.90 18.83
C TYR A 248 -16.82 -2.26 18.45
N ASN A 249 -16.39 -1.85 17.26
CA ASN A 249 -15.00 -2.00 16.87
C ASN A 249 -14.20 -0.79 17.36
N SER A 250 -13.38 -1.00 18.37
CA SER A 250 -12.57 0.08 18.97
C SER A 250 -11.42 0.55 18.06
N PHE A 251 -11.11 -0.17 16.98
CA PHE A 251 -10.15 0.27 15.98
C PHE A 251 -10.71 1.40 15.11
N ASP A 252 -11.81 1.16 14.40
CA ASP A 252 -12.41 2.14 13.47
C ASP A 252 -13.52 2.99 14.09
N LYS A 253 -13.81 2.75 15.40
CA LYS A 253 -14.83 3.45 16.19
C LYS A 253 -16.26 3.27 15.64
N ILE A 254 -16.50 2.16 14.96
CA ILE A 254 -17.80 1.86 14.36
C ILE A 254 -18.61 0.98 15.30
N GLU A 255 -19.81 1.45 15.61
CA GLU A 255 -20.88 0.71 16.24
C GLU A 255 -21.65 -0.04 15.14
N SER A 256 -21.91 -1.33 15.32
CA SER A 256 -22.50 -2.13 14.26
C SER A 256 -23.49 -3.16 14.78
N LEU A 257 -24.48 -3.46 13.92
CA LEU A 257 -25.45 -4.52 14.09
C LEU A 257 -25.29 -5.53 12.94
N ARG A 258 -25.09 -6.79 13.29
CA ARG A 258 -25.13 -7.92 12.36
C ARG A 258 -26.58 -8.32 12.13
N MET A 259 -27.05 -8.26 10.90
CA MET A 259 -28.44 -8.50 10.55
C MET A 259 -28.58 -9.16 9.18
N PHE A 260 -29.74 -9.78 8.95
CA PHE A 260 -30.07 -10.33 7.63
C PHE A 260 -30.44 -9.19 6.66
N ASP A 261 -29.71 -9.08 5.57
CA ASP A 261 -29.99 -8.17 4.49
C ASP A 261 -30.93 -8.84 3.46
N LYS A 262 -32.14 -8.32 3.34
CA LYS A 262 -33.16 -8.89 2.44
C LYS A 262 -32.83 -8.70 0.96
N ASP A 263 -32.13 -7.61 0.62
CA ASP A 263 -31.83 -7.25 -0.76
C ASP A 263 -30.75 -8.17 -1.34
N TYR A 264 -29.83 -8.63 -0.50
CA TYR A 264 -28.73 -9.51 -0.88
C TYR A 264 -28.92 -10.96 -0.42
N GLY A 265 -29.90 -11.26 0.44
CA GLY A 265 -30.15 -12.60 0.95
C GLY A 265 -29.05 -13.15 1.87
N ILE A 266 -28.25 -12.29 2.49
CA ILE A 266 -27.09 -12.65 3.32
C ILE A 266 -27.16 -11.98 4.69
N ILE A 267 -26.44 -12.55 5.66
CA ILE A 267 -26.18 -11.86 6.92
C ILE A 267 -25.03 -10.87 6.70
N THR A 268 -25.27 -9.62 6.96
CA THR A 268 -24.29 -8.53 6.83
C THR A 268 -24.18 -7.74 8.12
N THR A 269 -23.08 -7.02 8.28
CA THR A 269 -22.86 -6.10 9.39
C THR A 269 -23.07 -4.68 8.89
N LYS A 270 -24.04 -3.97 9.47
CA LYS A 270 -24.33 -2.56 9.14
C LYS A 270 -23.93 -1.65 10.30
N PRO A 271 -23.40 -0.45 10.01
CA PRO A 271 -23.23 0.57 11.04
C PRO A 271 -24.56 0.88 11.71
N ILE A 272 -24.51 1.20 13.02
CA ILE A 272 -25.70 1.64 13.74
C ILE A 272 -25.93 3.12 13.41
N ASP A 273 -26.69 3.35 12.34
CA ASP A 273 -27.19 4.65 11.90
C ASP A 273 -28.63 4.89 12.42
N ASP A 274 -29.22 6.00 12.01
CA ASP A 274 -30.59 6.34 12.43
C ASP A 274 -31.62 5.29 12.01
N ASP A 275 -31.44 4.61 10.87
CA ASP A 275 -32.34 3.58 10.38
C ASP A 275 -32.24 2.33 11.24
N VAL A 276 -31.03 1.90 11.60
CA VAL A 276 -30.79 0.77 12.49
C VAL A 276 -31.30 1.08 13.90
N VAL A 277 -31.09 2.29 14.40
CA VAL A 277 -31.64 2.73 15.69
C VAL A 277 -33.17 2.69 15.66
N ASN A 278 -33.82 3.11 14.59
CA ASN A 278 -35.28 3.03 14.44
C ASN A 278 -35.78 1.56 14.40
N LEU A 279 -35.01 0.67 13.77
CA LEU A 279 -35.30 -0.76 13.80
C LEU A 279 -35.23 -1.33 15.23
N ILE A 280 -34.19 -0.96 15.99
CA ILE A 280 -34.04 -1.34 17.40
C ILE A 280 -35.23 -0.81 18.23
N LYS A 281 -35.61 0.46 18.03
CA LYS A 281 -36.78 1.06 18.70
C LYS A 281 -38.05 0.29 18.44
N ALA A 282 -38.33 -0.03 17.17
CA ALA A 282 -39.54 -0.82 16.80
C ALA A 282 -39.57 -2.21 17.45
N ASN A 283 -38.40 -2.83 17.62
CA ASN A 283 -38.32 -4.12 18.32
C ASN A 283 -38.53 -3.98 19.84
N ILE A 284 -37.97 -2.92 20.46
CA ILE A 284 -38.22 -2.60 21.88
C ILE A 284 -39.72 -2.31 22.10
N GLU A 285 -40.33 -1.47 21.25
CA GLU A 285 -41.76 -1.17 21.30
C GLU A 285 -42.62 -2.42 21.23
N ARG A 286 -42.27 -3.33 20.33
CA ARG A 286 -42.99 -4.63 20.19
C ARG A 286 -42.88 -5.48 21.45
N GLN A 287 -41.72 -5.47 22.14
CA GLN A 287 -41.48 -6.28 23.33
C GLN A 287 -42.09 -5.65 24.59
N PHE A 288 -41.99 -4.34 24.74
CA PHE A 288 -42.38 -3.63 25.95
C PHE A 288 -43.72 -2.89 25.84
N GLY A 289 -44.39 -2.96 24.65
CA GLY A 289 -45.65 -2.27 24.38
C GLY A 289 -45.52 -0.79 24.08
N ASP A 290 -44.41 -0.18 24.43
CA ASP A 290 -44.03 1.19 24.18
C ASP A 290 -42.51 1.32 24.25
N PHE A 291 -41.92 2.49 23.98
CA PHE A 291 -40.48 2.74 24.22
C PHE A 291 -40.24 4.12 24.78
N ASN A 292 -39.11 4.27 25.49
CA ASN A 292 -38.65 5.56 26.00
C ASN A 292 -37.26 5.88 25.46
N ASN A 293 -37.19 6.86 24.53
CA ASN A 293 -35.96 7.31 23.89
C ASN A 293 -34.82 7.63 24.87
N LYS A 294 -35.14 8.09 26.08
CA LYS A 294 -34.17 8.47 27.12
C LYS A 294 -33.23 7.32 27.49
N TYR A 295 -33.69 6.07 27.38
CA TYR A 295 -32.95 4.90 27.87
C TYR A 295 -32.29 4.06 26.76
N ILE A 296 -32.62 4.31 25.47
CA ILE A 296 -32.10 3.53 24.34
C ILE A 296 -30.60 3.73 24.17
N GLU A 297 -30.13 4.98 24.08
CA GLU A 297 -28.70 5.25 23.93
C GLU A 297 -27.86 4.78 25.13
N PRO A 298 -28.27 5.00 26.39
CA PRO A 298 -27.54 4.43 27.52
C PRO A 298 -27.50 2.90 27.48
N ALA A 299 -28.57 2.23 27.07
CA ALA A 299 -28.60 0.78 26.95
C ALA A 299 -27.69 0.28 25.82
N LEU A 300 -27.73 0.91 24.65
CA LEU A 300 -26.81 0.63 23.56
C LEU A 300 -25.35 0.81 24.01
N ALA A 301 -25.04 1.88 24.73
CA ALA A 301 -23.69 2.13 25.23
C ALA A 301 -23.20 1.00 26.16
N VAL A 302 -24.07 0.45 27.01
CA VAL A 302 -23.73 -0.71 27.87
C VAL A 302 -23.40 -1.93 27.00
N VAL A 303 -24.26 -2.25 26.04
CA VAL A 303 -24.10 -3.42 25.17
C VAL A 303 -22.85 -3.30 24.30
N LEU A 304 -22.65 -2.14 23.67
CA LEU A 304 -21.48 -1.85 22.83
C LEU A 304 -20.17 -1.93 23.62
N ASN A 305 -20.16 -1.43 24.85
CA ASN A 305 -18.98 -1.52 25.72
C ASN A 305 -18.65 -2.97 26.07
N ASN A 306 -19.66 -3.77 26.39
CA ASN A 306 -19.48 -5.18 26.73
C ASN A 306 -19.04 -6.01 25.51
N ASN A 307 -19.49 -5.65 24.31
CA ASN A 307 -19.18 -6.31 23.04
C ASN A 307 -18.11 -5.55 22.26
N SER A 308 -17.26 -4.77 22.95
CA SER A 308 -16.16 -4.05 22.32
C SER A 308 -15.03 -4.98 21.93
N TYR A 309 -14.53 -4.81 20.74
CA TYR A 309 -13.35 -5.51 20.23
C TYR A 309 -12.46 -4.58 19.43
N HIS A 310 -11.20 -4.96 19.25
CA HIS A 310 -10.24 -4.24 18.41
C HIS A 310 -9.81 -5.14 17.26
N GLU A 311 -10.26 -4.83 16.06
CA GLU A 311 -10.14 -5.71 14.89
C GLU A 311 -8.68 -6.11 14.59
N ILE A 312 -7.73 -5.17 14.63
CA ILE A 312 -6.31 -5.48 14.38
C ILE A 312 -5.72 -6.32 15.52
N LYS A 313 -6.05 -6.03 16.79
CA LYS A 313 -5.60 -6.87 17.93
C LYS A 313 -6.13 -8.30 17.81
N GLN A 314 -7.38 -8.48 17.35
CA GLN A 314 -7.93 -9.82 17.09
C GLN A 314 -7.20 -10.53 15.94
N LYS A 315 -6.82 -9.79 14.88
CA LYS A 315 -6.01 -10.35 13.80
C LYS A 315 -4.63 -10.79 14.32
N PHE A 316 -3.96 -9.95 15.08
CA PHE A 316 -2.68 -10.31 15.69
C PHE A 316 -2.79 -11.53 16.60
N LYS A 317 -3.79 -11.56 17.47
CA LYS A 317 -4.04 -12.73 18.32
C LYS A 317 -4.21 -14.03 17.53
N ARG A 318 -4.95 -14.00 16.41
CA ARG A 318 -5.08 -15.17 15.52
C ARG A 318 -3.76 -15.57 14.89
N ILE A 319 -2.96 -14.59 14.45
CA ILE A 319 -1.65 -14.83 13.86
C ILE A 319 -0.70 -15.44 14.91
N GLU A 320 -0.70 -14.95 16.14
CA GLU A 320 0.06 -15.52 17.27
C GLU A 320 -0.38 -16.95 17.60
N GLU A 321 -1.71 -17.22 17.61
CA GLU A 321 -2.25 -18.57 17.85
C GLU A 321 -1.86 -19.55 16.74
N GLN A 322 -1.72 -19.09 15.50
CA GLN A 322 -1.18 -19.89 14.38
C GLN A 322 0.31 -20.15 14.52
N GLY A 323 1.03 -19.18 15.08
CA GLY A 323 2.47 -19.19 15.28
C GLY A 323 3.28 -18.92 14.01
N TRP A 324 4.53 -18.51 14.20
CA TRP A 324 5.52 -18.38 13.14
C TRP A 324 6.07 -19.74 12.72
N ASP A 325 6.23 -19.96 11.43
CA ASP A 325 6.76 -21.22 10.86
C ASP A 325 8.30 -21.35 10.92
N GLY A 326 8.99 -20.34 11.48
CA GLY A 326 10.42 -20.29 11.61
C GLY A 326 11.18 -19.86 10.36
N ILE A 327 10.48 -19.53 9.27
CA ILE A 327 11.11 -19.05 8.03
C ILE A 327 11.21 -17.53 8.05
N PRO A 328 12.41 -16.93 8.06
CA PRO A 328 12.59 -15.47 8.08
C PRO A 328 12.07 -14.83 6.79
N ARG A 329 11.08 -13.94 6.92
CA ARG A 329 10.50 -13.17 5.80
C ARG A 329 10.58 -11.67 6.04
N MET A 330 10.33 -11.23 7.26
CA MET A 330 10.14 -9.82 7.60
C MET A 330 11.35 -8.96 7.19
N HIS A 331 12.56 -9.34 7.58
CA HIS A 331 13.78 -8.62 7.22
C HIS A 331 14.07 -8.62 5.70
N ASN A 332 13.48 -9.55 4.97
CA ASN A 332 13.75 -9.76 3.54
C ASN A 332 12.73 -9.11 2.62
N ILE A 333 11.62 -8.55 3.13
CA ILE A 333 10.54 -8.06 2.27
C ILE A 333 11.00 -6.96 1.32
N MET A 334 11.78 -6.00 1.80
CA MET A 334 12.28 -4.89 0.98
C MET A 334 13.32 -5.34 -0.04
N ILE A 335 14.14 -6.32 0.33
CA ILE A 335 15.18 -6.92 -0.51
C ILE A 335 14.53 -7.78 -1.61
N LYS A 336 13.68 -8.72 -1.21
CA LYS A 336 13.07 -9.72 -2.11
C LYS A 336 12.12 -9.11 -3.13
N TYR A 337 11.22 -8.21 -2.69
CA TYR A 337 10.15 -7.70 -3.54
C TYR A 337 10.51 -6.40 -4.26
N PHE A 338 11.39 -5.59 -3.68
CA PHE A 338 11.73 -4.27 -4.24
C PHE A 338 13.18 -4.12 -4.63
N GLY A 339 14.00 -5.17 -4.46
CA GLY A 339 15.40 -5.16 -4.87
C GLY A 339 16.25 -4.14 -4.10
N CYS A 340 15.87 -3.83 -2.86
CA CYS A 340 16.74 -3.07 -1.97
C CYS A 340 18.04 -3.84 -1.73
N GLU A 341 19.08 -3.13 -1.39
CA GLU A 341 20.38 -3.73 -1.10
C GLU A 341 20.31 -4.65 0.12
N ASP A 342 20.95 -5.81 0.04
CA ASP A 342 20.97 -6.77 1.15
C ASP A 342 22.05 -6.41 2.16
N ILE A 343 21.74 -5.44 3.02
CA ILE A 343 22.62 -4.91 4.06
C ILE A 343 21.89 -4.84 5.40
N PRO A 344 22.62 -4.84 6.52
CA PRO A 344 22.06 -4.79 7.87
C PRO A 344 21.13 -3.59 8.09
N GLU A 345 21.45 -2.44 7.53
CA GLU A 345 20.71 -1.19 7.67
C GLU A 345 19.29 -1.29 7.09
N ILE A 346 19.14 -1.89 5.90
CA ILE A 346 17.83 -2.13 5.28
C ILE A 346 16.98 -3.09 6.13
N ARG A 347 17.61 -4.13 6.68
CA ARG A 347 16.94 -5.11 7.55
C ARG A 347 16.49 -4.45 8.84
N GLU A 348 17.35 -3.65 9.47
CA GLU A 348 17.02 -2.91 10.70
C GLU A 348 15.90 -1.90 10.48
N MET A 349 15.94 -1.10 9.42
CA MET A 349 14.89 -0.15 9.09
C MET A 349 13.54 -0.86 8.84
N THR A 350 13.57 -2.03 8.19
CA THR A 350 12.36 -2.84 7.96
C THR A 350 11.78 -3.34 9.27
N GLU A 351 12.63 -3.87 10.16
CA GLU A 351 12.25 -4.32 11.50
C GLU A 351 11.63 -3.17 12.30
N VAL A 352 12.30 -2.03 12.35
CA VAL A 352 11.84 -0.84 13.08
C VAL A 352 10.47 -0.39 12.58
N MET A 353 10.26 -0.31 11.28
CA MET A 353 8.98 0.11 10.70
C MET A 353 7.84 -0.86 11.03
N LEU A 354 8.06 -2.17 10.94
CA LEU A 354 7.01 -3.16 11.21
C LEU A 354 6.77 -3.35 12.71
N CYS A 355 7.81 -3.44 13.52
CA CYS A 355 7.66 -3.51 14.99
C CYS A 355 7.02 -2.25 15.55
N GLY A 356 7.33 -1.06 15.01
CA GLY A 356 6.67 0.19 15.40
C GLY A 356 5.19 0.21 15.05
N SER A 357 4.81 -0.42 13.93
CA SER A 357 3.41 -0.59 13.55
C SER A 357 2.65 -1.52 14.51
N VAL A 358 3.31 -2.57 15.01
CA VAL A 358 2.78 -3.47 16.04
C VAL A 358 2.66 -2.73 17.37
N GLN A 359 3.71 -2.01 17.77
CA GLN A 359 3.76 -1.27 19.03
C GLN A 359 2.60 -0.27 19.15
N ARG A 360 2.31 0.49 18.10
CA ARG A 360 1.19 1.44 18.08
C ARG A 360 -0.18 0.80 18.26
N ILE A 361 -0.33 -0.47 17.92
CA ILE A 361 -1.56 -1.24 18.14
C ILE A 361 -1.59 -1.87 19.53
N LEU A 362 -0.52 -2.54 19.96
CA LEU A 362 -0.54 -3.35 21.19
C LEU A 362 -0.37 -2.52 22.43
N GLU A 363 0.45 -1.48 22.40
CA GLU A 363 0.71 -0.58 23.54
C GLU A 363 -0.23 0.63 23.61
N GLU A 364 -1.33 0.63 22.83
CA GLU A 364 -2.36 1.67 22.90
C GLU A 364 -2.92 1.76 24.31
N LYS A 365 -2.70 2.89 24.97
CA LYS A 365 -3.21 3.17 26.31
C LYS A 365 -4.26 4.28 26.27
N PRO A 366 -5.30 4.21 27.11
CA PRO A 366 -6.25 5.31 27.23
C PRO A 366 -5.51 6.59 27.67
N ASN A 367 -5.69 7.68 26.93
CA ASN A 367 -5.10 9.01 27.18
C ASN A 367 -3.57 9.11 27.03
N GLU A 368 -2.91 8.05 26.56
CA GLU A 368 -1.49 8.06 26.21
C GLU A 368 -1.33 7.38 24.85
N GLY A 369 -0.58 8.00 23.95
CA GLY A 369 -0.20 7.37 22.69
C GLY A 369 1.19 6.77 22.78
N THR A 370 1.53 5.95 21.81
CA THR A 370 2.83 5.32 21.69
C THR A 370 3.77 6.19 20.87
N MET A 371 4.97 6.41 21.38
CA MET A 371 6.00 7.20 20.68
C MET A 371 6.62 6.35 19.57
N PHE A 372 6.37 6.72 18.32
CA PHE A 372 7.01 6.14 17.15
C PHE A 372 7.09 7.19 16.03
N ASP A 373 8.29 7.69 15.75
CA ASP A 373 8.53 8.91 14.97
C ASP A 373 8.99 8.63 13.54
N TYR A 374 8.85 7.40 13.03
CA TYR A 374 9.38 7.04 11.73
C TYR A 374 8.30 6.90 10.66
N MET A 375 8.72 7.21 9.44
CA MET A 375 7.99 6.98 8.19
C MET A 375 8.92 6.32 7.17
N GLY A 376 8.51 5.20 6.61
CA GLY A 376 9.26 4.55 5.52
C GLY A 376 9.04 5.27 4.19
N VAL A 377 10.11 5.55 3.45
CA VAL A 377 10.03 6.19 2.13
C VAL A 377 10.67 5.29 1.08
N MET A 378 9.88 4.84 0.12
CA MET A 378 10.29 3.91 -0.93
C MET A 378 10.60 4.68 -2.23
N PHE A 379 11.88 4.77 -2.58
CA PHE A 379 12.36 5.37 -3.82
C PHE A 379 12.43 4.31 -4.91
N GLY A 380 11.78 4.49 -6.03
CA GLY A 380 11.88 3.54 -7.15
C GLY A 380 10.86 3.77 -8.24
N LYS A 381 11.07 3.10 -9.37
CA LYS A 381 10.27 3.25 -10.59
C LYS A 381 8.77 3.07 -10.33
N GLN A 382 7.96 3.85 -11.01
CA GLN A 382 6.50 3.76 -10.94
C GLN A 382 6.00 2.44 -11.57
N GLY A 383 4.94 1.87 -10.99
CA GLY A 383 4.30 0.67 -11.52
C GLY A 383 4.95 -0.65 -11.07
N THR A 384 5.91 -0.64 -10.14
CA THR A 384 6.53 -1.85 -9.58
C THR A 384 5.71 -2.49 -8.44
N GLY A 385 4.52 -1.98 -8.15
CA GLY A 385 3.60 -2.57 -7.17
C GLY A 385 3.77 -2.12 -5.73
N LYS A 386 4.58 -1.09 -5.43
CA LYS A 386 4.84 -0.60 -4.07
C LYS A 386 3.55 -0.34 -3.27
N THR A 387 2.66 0.46 -3.81
CA THR A 387 1.37 0.80 -3.19
C THR A 387 0.55 -0.44 -2.89
N LYS A 388 0.39 -1.32 -3.88
CA LYS A 388 -0.39 -2.56 -3.74
C LYS A 388 0.20 -3.51 -2.71
N PHE A 389 1.53 -3.65 -2.68
CA PHE A 389 2.22 -4.47 -1.68
C PHE A 389 1.96 -3.96 -0.28
N MET A 390 2.20 -2.66 -0.05
CA MET A 390 2.03 -2.05 1.27
C MET A 390 0.58 -2.14 1.75
N THR A 391 -0.39 -1.82 0.88
CA THR A 391 -1.81 -1.98 1.20
C THR A 391 -2.14 -3.41 1.63
N ARG A 392 -1.64 -4.42 0.91
CA ARG A 392 -1.89 -5.83 1.24
C ARG A 392 -1.16 -6.26 2.52
N LEU A 393 0.07 -5.79 2.76
CA LEU A 393 0.81 -6.04 3.98
C LEU A 393 0.03 -5.57 5.22
N TYR A 394 -0.64 -4.43 5.12
CA TYR A 394 -1.49 -3.88 6.18
C TYR A 394 -2.96 -4.33 6.09
N PHE A 395 -3.19 -5.55 5.62
CA PHE A 395 -4.50 -6.24 5.54
C PHE A 395 -5.53 -5.65 4.57
N GLY A 396 -5.10 -4.82 3.62
CA GLY A 396 -5.93 -4.39 2.50
C GLY A 396 -6.46 -2.96 2.60
N ASP A 397 -7.27 -2.60 1.60
CA ASP A 397 -7.79 -1.23 1.40
C ASP A 397 -8.61 -0.71 2.57
N LYS A 398 -9.32 -1.59 3.28
CA LYS A 398 -10.12 -1.23 4.47
C LYS A 398 -9.30 -0.51 5.54
N TYR A 399 -8.02 -0.86 5.67
CA TYR A 399 -7.13 -0.35 6.72
C TYR A 399 -6.11 0.65 6.19
N THR A 400 -6.22 1.02 4.92
CA THR A 400 -5.27 1.89 4.22
C THR A 400 -5.91 3.20 3.79
N SER A 401 -5.24 4.31 4.05
CA SER A 401 -5.58 5.60 3.49
C SER A 401 -4.45 6.10 2.58
N ILE A 402 -4.80 6.47 1.36
CA ILE A 402 -3.85 6.94 0.36
C ILE A 402 -4.02 8.44 0.17
N ASN A 403 -2.92 9.19 0.27
CA ASN A 403 -2.85 10.65 0.07
C ASN A 403 -3.90 11.43 0.88
N PRO A 404 -3.95 11.27 2.22
CA PRO A 404 -4.91 12.00 3.04
C PRO A 404 -4.60 13.49 3.06
N ASP A 405 -5.64 14.31 3.24
CA ASP A 405 -5.48 15.72 3.58
C ASP A 405 -4.93 15.86 5.00
N VAL A 406 -3.65 16.22 5.12
CA VAL A 406 -2.96 16.36 6.41
C VAL A 406 -3.19 17.70 7.08
N ASN A 407 -3.71 18.69 6.36
CA ASN A 407 -3.88 20.06 6.83
C ASN A 407 -5.20 20.26 7.59
N ASP A 408 -6.20 19.43 7.33
CA ASP A 408 -7.47 19.44 8.07
C ASP A 408 -7.39 18.50 9.28
N ASP A 409 -7.26 19.06 10.47
CA ASP A 409 -7.10 18.31 11.72
C ASP A 409 -8.25 17.35 11.99
N GLN A 410 -9.48 17.76 11.70
CA GLN A 410 -10.66 16.93 11.99
C GLN A 410 -10.75 15.76 11.01
N LYS A 411 -10.63 16.03 9.71
CA LYS A 411 -10.66 14.98 8.69
C LYS A 411 -9.49 14.01 8.87
N PHE A 412 -8.28 14.53 9.15
CA PHE A 412 -7.13 13.67 9.38
C PHE A 412 -7.32 12.79 10.61
N THR A 413 -7.90 13.30 11.69
CA THR A 413 -8.15 12.51 12.90
C THR A 413 -9.24 11.46 12.70
N ASP A 414 -10.33 11.80 12.00
CA ASP A 414 -11.37 10.82 11.62
C ASP A 414 -10.78 9.69 10.78
N LEU A 415 -9.90 10.02 9.84
CA LEU A 415 -9.18 9.06 9.02
C LEU A 415 -8.21 8.23 9.85
N ALA A 416 -7.43 8.88 10.72
CA ALA A 416 -6.47 8.23 11.62
C ALA A 416 -7.11 7.17 12.52
N ASN A 417 -8.38 7.34 12.88
CA ASN A 417 -9.14 6.37 13.66
C ASN A 417 -9.66 5.17 12.84
N ARG A 418 -9.49 5.17 11.52
CA ARG A 418 -9.97 4.10 10.62
C ARG A 418 -8.88 3.44 9.80
N ALA A 419 -7.70 4.03 9.75
CA ALA A 419 -6.57 3.52 8.99
C ALA A 419 -5.46 3.00 9.92
N TRP A 420 -4.86 1.89 9.55
CA TRP A 420 -3.62 1.42 10.16
C TRP A 420 -2.40 1.83 9.32
N LEU A 421 -2.58 1.94 8.00
CA LEU A 421 -1.59 2.46 7.06
C LEU A 421 -2.04 3.79 6.48
N VAL A 422 -1.20 4.81 6.59
CA VAL A 422 -1.27 6.03 5.78
C VAL A 422 -0.14 5.99 4.77
N LEU A 423 -0.50 6.00 3.49
CA LEU A 423 0.43 5.91 2.38
C LEU A 423 0.38 7.18 1.53
N PHE A 424 1.50 7.89 1.46
CA PHE A 424 1.68 9.00 0.52
C PHE A 424 2.20 8.45 -0.80
N ASP A 425 1.32 8.30 -1.77
CA ASP A 425 1.69 7.87 -3.12
C ASP A 425 2.11 9.10 -3.94
N GLU A 426 3.27 9.04 -4.58
CA GLU A 426 3.88 10.18 -5.27
C GLU A 426 4.16 11.39 -4.35
N MET A 427 5.06 11.23 -3.37
CA MET A 427 5.46 12.30 -2.43
C MET A 427 5.90 13.62 -3.11
N LYS A 428 6.12 13.62 -4.41
CA LYS A 428 6.41 14.84 -5.20
C LYS A 428 5.30 15.88 -5.10
N SER A 429 4.06 15.45 -4.92
CA SER A 429 2.89 16.34 -4.83
C SER A 429 2.73 17.01 -3.47
N ILE A 430 3.54 16.64 -2.46
CA ILE A 430 3.50 17.25 -1.14
C ILE A 430 4.30 18.55 -1.16
N ASP A 431 3.64 19.68 -0.97
CA ASP A 431 4.27 20.99 -0.87
C ASP A 431 5.16 21.11 0.39
N LYS A 432 6.05 22.12 0.40
CA LYS A 432 6.96 22.34 1.56
C LYS A 432 6.20 22.61 2.86
N ALA A 433 5.08 23.32 2.81
CA ALA A 433 4.21 23.58 3.95
C ALA A 433 3.56 22.27 4.46
N ASP A 434 3.09 21.44 3.53
CA ASP A 434 2.47 20.15 3.84
C ASP A 434 3.48 19.17 4.44
N MET A 435 4.75 19.21 4.00
CA MET A 435 5.81 18.37 4.57
C MET A 435 6.05 18.69 6.07
N GLY A 436 5.99 19.96 6.48
CA GLY A 436 6.03 20.35 7.88
C GLY A 436 4.89 19.74 8.68
N THR A 437 3.68 19.77 8.13
CA THR A 437 2.49 19.15 8.72
C THR A 437 2.61 17.63 8.78
N VAL A 438 3.11 16.98 7.73
CA VAL A 438 3.36 15.52 7.73
C VAL A 438 4.33 15.13 8.85
N LYS A 439 5.43 15.87 9.01
CA LYS A 439 6.39 15.66 10.12
C LYS A 439 5.74 15.79 11.50
N SER A 440 4.84 16.75 11.67
CA SER A 440 4.04 16.91 12.89
C SER A 440 3.14 15.69 13.11
N ARG A 441 2.41 15.27 12.08
CA ARG A 441 1.51 14.10 12.15
C ARG A 441 2.22 12.79 12.50
N ILE A 442 3.45 12.60 12.01
CA ILE A 442 4.26 11.42 12.35
C ILE A 442 4.59 11.41 13.85
N THR A 443 4.92 12.56 14.42
CA THR A 443 5.35 12.69 15.83
C THR A 443 4.16 12.66 16.81
N GLU A 444 2.95 12.99 16.35
CA GLU A 444 1.77 12.98 17.20
C GLU A 444 1.47 11.58 17.76
N GLN A 445 1.32 11.49 19.06
CA GLN A 445 0.97 10.26 19.77
C GLN A 445 -0.54 10.02 19.84
N GLY A 446 -1.33 11.08 19.70
CA GLY A 446 -2.79 11.04 19.68
C GLY A 446 -3.38 12.44 19.63
N SER A 447 -4.69 12.54 19.58
CA SER A 447 -5.40 13.81 19.46
C SER A 447 -6.63 13.87 20.37
N ASN A 448 -6.87 15.03 21.00
CA ASN A 448 -8.10 15.32 21.72
C ASN A 448 -9.11 15.95 20.75
N VAL A 449 -10.03 15.16 20.26
CA VAL A 449 -11.05 15.64 19.31
C VAL A 449 -12.45 15.19 19.70
N ARG A 450 -13.43 15.93 19.20
CA ARG A 450 -14.81 15.53 19.19
C ARG A 450 -15.13 14.99 17.79
N LEU A 451 -15.27 13.66 17.64
CA LEU A 451 -15.68 13.07 16.38
C LEU A 451 -17.07 13.57 15.96
N SER A 452 -17.35 13.52 14.67
CA SER A 452 -18.67 13.76 14.10
C SER A 452 -19.67 12.83 14.81
N TYR A 453 -20.72 13.39 15.41
CA TYR A 453 -21.70 12.70 16.28
C TYR A 453 -21.27 12.47 17.74
N GLY A 454 -20.03 12.67 18.14
CA GLY A 454 -19.61 12.61 19.56
C GLY A 454 -20.18 13.77 20.38
N ARG A 455 -20.68 13.51 21.59
CA ARG A 455 -21.15 14.55 22.52
C ARG A 455 -20.03 15.23 23.29
N ARG A 456 -18.89 14.57 23.47
CA ARG A 456 -17.74 15.02 24.26
C ARG A 456 -16.45 14.80 23.51
N SER A 457 -15.45 15.67 23.74
CA SER A 457 -14.07 15.42 23.30
C SER A 457 -13.50 14.23 24.06
N LYS A 458 -12.77 13.38 23.35
CA LYS A 458 -12.07 12.22 23.90
C LYS A 458 -10.68 12.18 23.29
N TYR A 459 -9.70 11.67 24.05
CA TYR A 459 -8.38 11.38 23.52
C TYR A 459 -8.42 10.11 22.66
N TYR A 460 -7.84 10.20 21.48
CA TYR A 460 -7.69 9.09 20.55
C TYR A 460 -6.20 8.84 20.32
N PRO A 461 -5.64 7.74 20.85
CA PRO A 461 -4.27 7.34 20.57
C PRO A 461 -4.04 7.11 19.09
N ARG A 462 -2.84 7.44 18.62
CA ARG A 462 -2.46 7.25 17.21
C ARG A 462 -1.97 5.82 16.96
N HIS A 463 -2.65 5.08 16.10
CA HIS A 463 -2.26 3.73 15.70
C HIS A 463 -1.78 3.60 14.25
N ILE A 464 -1.70 4.70 13.52
CA ILE A 464 -1.28 4.72 12.11
C ILE A 464 0.22 4.50 11.96
N SER A 465 0.58 3.73 10.93
CA SER A 465 1.93 3.64 10.37
C SER A 465 2.02 4.48 9.10
N PHE A 466 3.09 5.24 8.95
CA PHE A 466 3.29 6.13 7.81
C PHE A 466 4.26 5.54 6.80
N TRP A 467 3.88 5.54 5.52
CA TRP A 467 4.74 5.18 4.41
C TRP A 467 4.59 6.16 3.25
N GLY A 468 5.62 6.31 2.45
CA GLY A 468 5.62 7.12 1.25
C GLY A 468 6.27 6.42 0.08
N ASN A 469 5.70 6.63 -1.11
CA ASN A 469 6.26 6.16 -2.36
C ASN A 469 6.69 7.36 -3.20
N THR A 470 7.82 7.24 -3.87
CA THR A 470 8.26 8.25 -4.83
C THR A 470 9.12 7.63 -5.93
N ASN A 471 8.99 8.17 -7.13
CA ASN A 471 9.90 7.92 -8.25
C ASN A 471 10.85 9.09 -8.49
N TYR A 472 10.72 10.14 -7.68
CA TYR A 472 11.39 11.41 -7.87
C TYR A 472 12.61 11.55 -6.94
N LYS A 473 13.75 11.89 -7.53
CA LYS A 473 14.89 12.41 -6.78
C LYS A 473 14.55 13.83 -6.36
N GLY A 474 14.44 14.10 -5.06
CA GLY A 474 14.13 15.45 -4.64
C GLY A 474 12.96 15.60 -3.69
N VAL A 475 12.63 14.56 -2.99
CA VAL A 475 11.63 14.57 -1.90
C VAL A 475 12.14 15.38 -0.70
N TYR A 476 13.44 15.31 -0.42
CA TYR A 476 14.06 16.02 0.70
C TYR A 476 14.49 17.42 0.25
N ARG A 477 13.87 18.44 0.81
CA ARG A 477 14.06 19.86 0.41
C ARG A 477 14.79 20.70 1.44
N ASP A 478 14.86 20.25 2.70
CA ASP A 478 15.46 21.01 3.79
C ASP A 478 16.98 20.76 3.86
N ASP A 479 17.74 21.74 4.37
CA ASP A 479 19.20 21.65 4.48
C ASP A 479 19.70 20.65 5.54
N GLY A 480 18.79 20.05 6.30
CA GLY A 480 19.08 19.10 7.37
C GLY A 480 18.76 17.65 7.01
N TYR A 481 19.31 16.75 7.83
CA TYR A 481 18.91 15.35 7.89
C TYR A 481 17.52 15.21 8.50
N GLU A 482 16.66 14.46 7.82
CA GLU A 482 15.32 14.18 8.27
C GLU A 482 15.26 12.82 8.97
N ARG A 483 15.60 12.79 10.24
CA ARG A 483 15.69 11.56 11.05
C ARG A 483 14.42 10.71 11.04
N ARG A 484 13.25 11.33 10.76
CA ARG A 484 11.96 10.63 10.74
C ARG A 484 11.75 9.78 9.49
N PHE A 485 12.45 10.06 8.41
CA PHE A 485 12.27 9.35 7.15
C PHE A 485 13.31 8.25 6.98
N LEU A 486 12.86 7.01 6.92
CA LEU A 486 13.70 5.85 6.62
C LEU A 486 13.63 5.55 5.12
N SER A 487 14.73 5.70 4.42
CA SER A 487 14.81 5.73 2.96
C SER A 487 15.17 4.36 2.39
N PHE A 488 14.26 3.78 1.58
CA PHE A 488 14.45 2.50 0.91
C PHE A 488 14.64 2.69 -0.58
N GLU A 489 15.83 2.42 -1.12
CA GLU A 489 16.10 2.43 -2.55
C GLU A 489 15.62 1.15 -3.22
N CYS A 490 14.46 1.20 -3.86
CA CYS A 490 13.85 0.09 -4.57
C CYS A 490 14.42 0.01 -5.99
N LYS A 491 15.35 -0.92 -6.24
CA LYS A 491 16.06 -1.08 -7.51
C LYS A 491 15.33 -2.00 -8.50
N ASN A 492 14.26 -2.69 -8.07
CA ASN A 492 13.48 -3.55 -8.95
C ASN A 492 12.72 -2.71 -9.98
N GLU A 493 12.96 -2.99 -11.26
CA GLU A 493 12.31 -2.31 -12.39
C GLU A 493 11.20 -3.13 -13.03
N GLU A 494 11.05 -4.40 -12.65
CA GLU A 494 10.05 -5.29 -13.20
C GLU A 494 8.65 -4.91 -12.75
N LYS A 495 7.73 -4.86 -13.70
CA LYS A 495 6.31 -4.71 -13.44
C LYS A 495 5.70 -6.10 -13.27
N HIS A 496 5.40 -6.46 -12.05
CA HIS A 496 4.74 -7.72 -11.77
C HIS A 496 3.23 -7.65 -12.03
N THR A 497 2.69 -8.69 -12.65
CA THR A 497 1.23 -8.82 -12.84
C THR A 497 0.51 -9.11 -11.52
N VAL A 498 -0.82 -8.98 -11.54
CA VAL A 498 -1.65 -9.33 -10.37
C VAL A 498 -1.48 -10.81 -10.01
N GLU A 499 -1.38 -11.68 -11.03
CA GLU A 499 -1.17 -13.12 -10.85
C GLU A 499 0.19 -13.41 -10.20
N TRP A 500 1.23 -12.69 -10.61
CA TRP A 500 2.55 -12.82 -9.99
C TRP A 500 2.50 -12.47 -8.50
N TRP A 501 1.85 -11.35 -8.13
CA TRP A 501 1.70 -10.95 -6.74
C TRP A 501 0.91 -11.98 -5.93
N ASN A 502 -0.19 -12.49 -6.46
CA ASN A 502 -1.02 -13.48 -5.76
C ASN A 502 -0.30 -14.82 -5.57
N LYS A 503 0.60 -15.19 -6.49
CA LYS A 503 1.39 -16.42 -6.40
C LYS A 503 2.57 -16.29 -5.44
N ASN A 504 3.28 -15.16 -5.44
CA ASN A 504 4.56 -14.98 -4.73
C ASN A 504 4.42 -14.26 -3.39
N TYR A 505 3.22 -13.73 -3.09
CA TYR A 505 2.89 -12.99 -1.89
C TYR A 505 1.46 -13.29 -1.47
N THR A 506 1.29 -14.44 -0.83
CA THR A 506 -0.02 -14.98 -0.41
C THR A 506 -0.47 -14.37 0.92
N ASP A 507 -1.73 -14.57 1.29
CA ASP A 507 -2.23 -14.16 2.61
C ASP A 507 -1.52 -14.93 3.74
N TYR A 508 -1.12 -16.18 3.47
CA TYR A 508 -0.27 -16.94 4.40
C TYR A 508 1.10 -16.27 4.60
N ASP A 509 1.75 -15.79 3.53
CA ASP A 509 3.03 -15.08 3.66
C ASP A 509 2.89 -13.79 4.47
N ILE A 510 1.77 -13.07 4.31
CA ILE A 510 1.47 -11.87 5.09
C ILE A 510 1.31 -12.22 6.57
N ASP A 511 0.50 -13.24 6.87
CA ASP A 511 0.29 -13.70 8.25
C ASP A 511 1.61 -14.14 8.89
N GLN A 512 2.50 -14.82 8.13
CA GLN A 512 3.80 -15.26 8.60
C GLN A 512 4.80 -14.10 8.78
N ILE A 513 4.74 -13.05 7.93
CA ILE A 513 5.52 -11.81 8.15
C ILE A 513 5.10 -11.16 9.47
N TRP A 514 3.80 -11.06 9.74
CA TRP A 514 3.32 -10.49 10.99
C TRP A 514 3.57 -11.41 12.19
N ALA A 515 3.52 -12.74 12.02
CA ALA A 515 3.88 -13.70 13.07
C ALA A 515 5.35 -13.54 13.49
N GLU A 516 6.27 -13.46 12.51
CA GLU A 516 7.69 -13.16 12.75
C GLU A 516 7.87 -11.79 13.43
N THR A 517 7.14 -10.77 12.95
CA THR A 517 7.22 -9.41 13.51
C THR A 517 6.75 -9.38 14.96
N LEU A 518 5.64 -10.04 15.29
CA LEU A 518 5.09 -10.14 16.65
C LEU A 518 6.06 -10.85 17.58
N GLU A 519 6.68 -11.96 17.14
CA GLU A 519 7.67 -12.68 17.94
C GLU A 519 8.91 -11.81 18.21
N ILE A 520 9.43 -11.11 17.20
CA ILE A 520 10.56 -10.18 17.38
C ILE A 520 10.16 -9.00 18.27
N TYR A 521 8.96 -8.45 18.07
CA TYR A 521 8.45 -7.36 18.89
C TYR A 521 8.42 -7.76 20.38
N HIS A 522 7.80 -8.88 20.73
CA HIS A 522 7.72 -9.35 22.13
C HIS A 522 9.07 -9.64 22.73
N ASN A 523 9.98 -10.26 21.97
CA ASN A 523 11.30 -10.62 22.47
C ASN A 523 12.27 -9.41 22.60
N LYS A 524 12.17 -8.42 21.74
CA LYS A 524 13.16 -7.35 21.62
C LYS A 524 12.63 -5.96 22.03
N TRP A 525 11.40 -5.62 21.64
CA TRP A 525 10.91 -4.26 21.62
C TRP A 525 9.78 -3.94 22.59
N GLU A 526 9.09 -4.93 23.13
CA GLU A 526 7.95 -4.73 24.00
C GLU A 526 8.32 -3.85 25.21
N ASN A 527 7.53 -2.79 25.45
CA ASN A 527 7.75 -1.76 26.47
C ASN A 527 9.09 -0.99 26.33
N LYS A 528 9.68 -0.96 25.12
CA LYS A 528 10.91 -0.21 24.84
C LYS A 528 10.68 0.80 23.72
N VAL A 529 11.52 1.82 23.66
CA VAL A 529 11.53 2.77 22.55
C VAL A 529 12.15 2.11 21.32
N ILE A 530 11.40 2.05 20.23
CA ILE A 530 11.88 1.50 18.96
C ILE A 530 12.67 2.59 18.24
N THR A 531 13.92 2.31 17.93
CA THR A 531 14.84 3.24 17.25
C THR A 531 15.85 2.48 16.38
N ILE A 532 16.42 3.17 15.39
CA ILE A 532 17.54 2.67 14.59
C ILE A 532 18.87 2.88 15.28
N SER A 533 19.86 2.07 14.92
CA SER A 533 21.25 2.24 15.35
C SER A 533 21.92 3.44 14.69
N GLN A 534 23.00 3.96 15.29
CA GLN A 534 23.77 5.06 14.72
C GLN A 534 24.33 4.73 13.32
N ALA A 535 24.75 3.48 13.10
CA ALA A 535 25.24 3.04 11.79
C ALA A 535 24.14 3.14 10.70
N THR A 536 22.92 2.72 11.04
CA THR A 536 21.75 2.84 10.15
C THR A 536 21.34 4.30 9.96
N GLU A 537 21.44 5.14 10.99
CA GLU A 537 21.20 6.57 10.87
C GLU A 537 22.20 7.24 9.90
N ASP A 538 23.48 6.94 10.03
CA ASP A 538 24.54 7.46 9.15
C ASP A 538 24.36 6.98 7.71
N TRP A 539 23.96 5.72 7.51
CA TRP A 539 23.65 5.19 6.19
C TRP A 539 22.43 5.88 5.57
N ASN A 540 21.34 5.99 6.33
CA ASN A 540 20.11 6.65 5.89
C ASN A 540 20.35 8.13 5.51
N TYR A 541 21.20 8.81 6.25
CA TYR A 541 21.64 10.17 5.91
C TYR A 541 22.29 10.25 4.52
N LYS A 542 23.19 9.32 4.19
CA LYS A 542 23.83 9.26 2.86
C LYS A 542 22.81 9.06 1.74
N ILE A 543 21.81 8.18 1.96
CA ILE A 543 20.74 7.95 0.99
C ILE A 543 19.85 9.17 0.84
N GLN A 544 19.52 9.86 1.93
CA GLN A 544 18.72 11.10 1.85
C GLN A 544 19.43 12.18 1.04
N ILE A 545 20.74 12.36 1.22
CA ILE A 545 21.53 13.31 0.44
C ILE A 545 21.47 12.99 -1.05
N LYS A 546 21.62 11.71 -1.42
CA LYS A 546 21.52 11.25 -2.81
C LYS A 546 20.18 11.60 -3.46
N HIS A 547 19.09 11.66 -2.66
CA HIS A 547 17.72 11.96 -3.10
C HIS A 547 17.28 13.40 -2.81
N LYS A 548 18.20 14.27 -2.42
CA LYS A 548 17.89 15.67 -2.11
C LYS A 548 17.70 16.51 -3.38
N VAL A 549 16.79 17.49 -3.35
CA VAL A 549 16.67 18.52 -4.40
C VAL A 549 17.67 19.63 -4.15
N TRP A 550 18.33 20.06 -5.21
CA TRP A 550 18.94 21.37 -5.27
C TRP A 550 17.85 22.45 -5.18
N VAL A 551 17.82 23.20 -4.12
CA VAL A 551 17.02 24.43 -4.05
C VAL A 551 17.92 25.54 -4.56
N GLU A 552 17.56 26.16 -5.69
CA GLU A 552 18.37 27.18 -6.37
C GLU A 552 18.63 28.46 -5.54
N ASP A 553 17.92 28.59 -4.42
CA ASP A 553 17.93 29.83 -3.63
C ASP A 553 18.92 29.82 -2.43
N SER A 554 19.64 28.73 -2.16
CA SER A 554 20.65 28.79 -1.11
C SER A 554 21.95 29.34 -1.62
N ARG A 555 22.55 30.29 -0.91
CA ARG A 555 23.84 30.87 -1.22
C ARG A 555 24.93 29.80 -1.36
N THR A 556 24.89 28.79 -0.53
CA THR A 556 25.82 27.65 -0.55
C THR A 556 25.70 26.81 -1.82
N ASP A 557 24.51 26.62 -2.33
CA ASP A 557 24.23 25.86 -3.55
C ASP A 557 24.71 26.65 -4.78
N LEU A 558 24.54 27.97 -4.76
CA LEU A 558 25.07 28.86 -5.80
C LEU A 558 26.60 28.82 -5.82
N GLU A 559 27.26 28.88 -4.67
CA GLU A 559 28.71 28.78 -4.56
C GLU A 559 29.24 27.44 -5.09
N LEU A 560 28.58 26.33 -4.78
CA LEU A 560 28.92 24.99 -5.35
C LEU A 560 28.74 24.97 -6.86
N LYS A 561 27.61 25.45 -7.37
CA LYS A 561 27.38 25.55 -8.83
C LYS A 561 28.42 26.41 -9.52
N GLU A 562 28.81 27.52 -8.92
CA GLU A 562 29.89 28.39 -9.43
C GLU A 562 31.22 27.65 -9.49
N ILE A 563 31.54 26.83 -8.46
CA ILE A 563 32.78 26.03 -8.46
C ILE A 563 32.77 25.00 -9.61
N PHE A 564 31.70 24.24 -9.76
CA PHE A 564 31.65 23.07 -10.64
C PHE A 564 31.17 23.38 -12.08
N ASN A 565 30.43 24.46 -12.28
CA ASN A 565 29.98 24.93 -13.61
C ASN A 565 30.73 26.16 -14.12
N CYS A 566 31.93 26.40 -13.62
CA CYS A 566 32.69 27.56 -13.96
C CYS A 566 32.98 27.63 -15.48
N LYS A 567 32.20 28.48 -16.18
CA LYS A 567 32.40 28.83 -17.59
C LYS A 567 32.45 30.37 -17.67
N GLY A 568 33.60 30.95 -17.92
CA GLY A 568 33.67 32.39 -18.04
C GLY A 568 35.08 32.98 -18.10
N TYR A 569 35.15 34.26 -18.47
CA TYR A 569 36.37 35.04 -18.79
C TYR A 569 37.26 35.41 -17.59
N LEU A 570 36.84 35.15 -16.36
CA LEU A 570 37.60 35.56 -15.18
C LEU A 570 37.93 34.35 -14.31
N TYR A 571 39.22 34.22 -13.97
CA TYR A 571 39.68 33.27 -12.98
C TYR A 571 38.97 33.54 -11.67
N PRO A 572 38.22 32.59 -11.11
CA PRO A 572 37.67 32.78 -9.79
C PRO A 572 38.85 33.02 -8.81
N TYR A 573 38.85 34.16 -8.14
CA TYR A 573 39.90 34.54 -7.19
C TYR A 573 40.03 33.55 -6.01
N TRP A 574 39.05 32.74 -5.82
CA TRP A 574 38.96 31.71 -4.79
C TRP A 574 39.64 30.38 -5.19
N LEU A 575 40.06 30.17 -6.44
CA LEU A 575 40.84 28.98 -6.81
C LEU A 575 42.23 28.99 -6.15
N PRO A 576 42.68 27.82 -5.62
CA PRO A 576 44.05 27.70 -5.11
C PRO A 576 45.09 28.19 -6.12
N ASP A 577 46.17 28.82 -5.65
CA ASP A 577 47.19 29.43 -6.49
C ASP A 577 47.78 28.48 -7.53
N LYS A 578 48.05 27.24 -7.13
CA LYS A 578 48.51 26.15 -8.00
C LYS A 578 47.60 25.96 -9.22
N TRP A 579 46.26 26.00 -9.03
CA TRP A 579 45.30 25.84 -10.10
C TRP A 579 45.09 27.10 -10.92
N ARG A 580 45.18 28.28 -10.30
CA ARG A 580 45.15 29.57 -11.00
C ARG A 580 46.33 29.72 -11.94
N ILE A 581 47.53 29.31 -11.50
CA ILE A 581 48.76 29.35 -12.32
C ILE A 581 48.60 28.40 -13.51
N TRP A 582 48.18 27.17 -13.28
CA TRP A 582 47.99 26.21 -14.36
C TRP A 582 46.92 26.67 -15.37
N MET A 583 45.79 27.20 -14.94
CA MET A 583 44.76 27.69 -15.84
C MET A 583 45.21 28.92 -16.63
N LYS A 584 45.96 29.84 -16.02
CA LYS A 584 46.60 30.98 -16.73
C LYS A 584 47.56 30.53 -17.81
N GLN A 585 48.33 29.49 -17.56
CA GLN A 585 49.25 28.92 -18.53
C GLN A 585 48.53 28.26 -19.70
N LEU A 586 47.47 27.52 -19.45
CA LEU A 586 46.61 26.93 -20.48
C LEU A 586 45.99 28.00 -21.39
N ASP A 587 45.59 29.14 -20.84
CA ASP A 587 45.04 30.24 -21.63
C ASP A 587 46.10 30.92 -22.50
N GLN A 588 47.28 31.12 -21.98
CA GLN A 588 48.39 31.70 -22.79
C GLN A 588 48.76 30.79 -23.95
N LEU A 589 48.66 29.46 -23.76
CA LEU A 589 48.85 28.47 -24.82
C LEU A 589 47.73 28.51 -25.87
N LYS A 590 46.47 28.77 -25.44
CA LYS A 590 45.31 28.91 -26.33
C LYS A 590 45.24 30.25 -27.07
N LEU A 591 45.69 31.34 -26.45
CA LEU A 591 45.71 32.66 -27.07
C LEU A 591 46.73 32.80 -28.22
N ASN A 592 47.76 31.95 -28.27
CA ASN A 592 48.69 31.87 -29.37
C ASN A 592 48.20 31.12 -30.61
N GLY A 593 47.00 30.49 -30.51
CA GLY A 593 46.28 29.85 -31.61
C GLY A 593 44.88 30.44 -31.77
N SER A 594 44.84 31.56 -32.48
CA SER A 594 43.65 32.23 -33.07
C SER A 594 42.26 31.66 -32.77
N THR A 595 41.62 31.99 -31.62
CA THR A 595 40.19 32.24 -31.46
C THR A 595 39.92 32.95 -30.14
N ASN A 596 39.17 34.04 -30.19
CA ASN A 596 38.88 35.00 -29.10
C ASN A 596 37.89 34.53 -28.03
N GLU A 597 37.83 33.25 -27.69
CA GLU A 597 36.93 32.75 -26.65
C GLU A 597 37.65 31.75 -25.74
N GLY A 598 38.33 32.27 -24.71
CA GLY A 598 38.85 31.47 -23.60
C GLY A 598 37.75 31.04 -22.64
N SER A 599 37.18 29.89 -22.86
CA SER A 599 36.29 29.26 -21.84
C SER A 599 37.13 28.37 -20.93
N TYR A 600 37.05 28.60 -19.60
CA TYR A 600 37.57 27.68 -18.59
C TYR A 600 36.75 26.41 -18.55
N ASP A 601 37.44 25.28 -18.49
CA ASP A 601 36.85 23.98 -18.35
C ASP A 601 37.48 23.30 -17.12
N LEU A 602 36.86 23.48 -15.94
CA LEU A 602 37.32 22.84 -14.71
C LEU A 602 37.20 21.33 -14.85
N LYS A 603 38.35 20.62 -14.75
CA LYS A 603 38.41 19.16 -14.96
C LYS A 603 38.48 18.39 -13.65
N MET A 604 39.11 18.93 -12.63
CA MET A 604 39.32 18.30 -11.32
C MET A 604 39.51 19.37 -10.24
N VAL A 605 39.06 19.10 -9.01
CA VAL A 605 39.25 20.01 -7.85
C VAL A 605 39.41 19.22 -6.56
N ASN A 606 40.23 19.71 -5.65
CA ASN A 606 40.56 19.06 -4.37
C ASN A 606 39.38 19.09 -3.40
N CYS A 607 39.01 17.93 -2.82
CA CYS A 607 37.87 17.79 -1.91
C CYS A 607 38.02 18.57 -0.61
N LYS A 608 39.23 18.58 -0.01
CA LYS A 608 39.48 19.34 1.23
C LYS A 608 39.36 20.86 1.01
N TRP A 609 39.76 21.32 -0.17
CA TRP A 609 39.61 22.74 -0.52
C TRP A 609 38.12 23.11 -0.66
N VAL A 610 37.32 22.30 -1.36
CA VAL A 610 35.87 22.51 -1.48
C VAL A 610 35.21 22.50 -0.10
N LEU A 611 35.59 21.55 0.76
CA LEU A 611 35.08 21.45 2.12
C LEU A 611 35.37 22.71 2.95
N SER A 612 36.62 23.22 2.87
CA SER A 612 37.02 24.42 3.59
C SER A 612 36.24 25.66 3.13
N ARG A 613 35.88 25.73 1.85
CA ARG A 613 35.14 26.83 1.25
C ARG A 613 33.65 26.79 1.59
N ILE A 614 33.05 25.61 1.47
CA ILE A 614 31.60 25.45 1.57
C ILE A 614 31.13 25.29 3.02
N GLN A 615 31.99 24.89 3.96
CA GLN A 615 31.69 24.71 5.39
C GLN A 615 30.47 23.81 5.65
N ARG A 616 30.33 22.74 4.88
CA ARG A 616 29.32 21.71 5.04
C ARG A 616 29.97 20.34 5.31
N ARG A 617 29.19 19.33 5.76
CA ARG A 617 29.74 17.97 5.92
C ARG A 617 30.20 17.40 4.58
N GLN A 618 31.29 16.65 4.60
CA GLN A 618 31.91 16.06 3.39
C GLN A 618 30.90 15.22 2.57
N GLU A 619 30.08 14.40 3.28
CA GLU A 619 29.10 13.54 2.63
C GLU A 619 28.02 14.34 1.89
N TRP A 620 27.61 15.48 2.46
CA TRP A 620 26.68 16.38 1.81
C TRP A 620 27.26 16.97 0.52
N ILE A 621 28.51 17.44 0.58
CA ILE A 621 29.22 18.00 -0.58
C ILE A 621 29.38 16.92 -1.65
N ASN A 622 29.81 15.71 -1.27
CA ASN A 622 29.97 14.59 -2.21
C ASN A 622 28.67 14.25 -2.94
N GLY A 623 27.55 14.16 -2.20
CA GLY A 623 26.24 13.90 -2.79
C GLY A 623 25.78 14.99 -3.77
N MET A 624 26.06 16.26 -3.45
CA MET A 624 25.72 17.38 -4.32
C MET A 624 26.60 17.43 -5.59
N VAL A 625 27.87 17.12 -5.43
CA VAL A 625 28.85 17.09 -6.55
C VAL A 625 28.54 15.95 -7.51
N GLU A 626 28.13 14.79 -7.00
CA GLU A 626 27.64 13.67 -7.82
C GLU A 626 26.37 14.04 -8.62
N GLN A 627 25.45 14.80 -8.03
CA GLN A 627 24.27 15.31 -8.74
C GLN A 627 24.62 16.26 -9.88
N LEU A 628 25.74 16.99 -9.77
CA LEU A 628 26.32 17.80 -10.85
C LEU A 628 27.03 16.95 -11.91
N GLY A 629 27.04 15.63 -11.75
CA GLY A 629 27.64 14.68 -12.70
C GLY A 629 29.15 14.46 -12.48
N TRP A 630 29.72 14.92 -11.38
CA TRP A 630 31.14 14.72 -11.06
C TRP A 630 31.35 13.45 -10.23
N LYS A 631 32.55 12.89 -10.22
CA LYS A 631 32.95 11.72 -9.46
C LYS A 631 34.02 12.06 -8.43
N THR A 632 33.96 11.44 -7.26
CA THR A 632 35.05 11.48 -6.30
C THR A 632 36.10 10.42 -6.65
N ILE A 633 37.37 10.77 -6.68
CA ILE A 633 38.49 9.86 -6.87
C ILE A 633 39.50 10.07 -5.78
N HIS A 634 40.14 8.99 -5.35
CA HIS A 634 41.31 9.04 -4.47
C HIS A 634 42.57 9.02 -5.32
N VAL A 635 43.47 9.98 -5.08
CA VAL A 635 44.72 10.15 -5.82
C VAL A 635 45.88 10.01 -4.84
N ASN A 636 46.76 9.04 -5.09
CA ASN A 636 48.03 8.91 -4.40
C ASN A 636 49.15 9.14 -5.46
N ASP A 637 49.68 10.34 -5.52
CA ASP A 637 50.58 10.77 -6.57
C ASP A 637 51.60 11.79 -6.06
N ASP A 638 52.83 11.72 -6.55
CA ASP A 638 53.93 12.61 -6.13
C ASP A 638 53.67 14.11 -6.40
N VAL A 639 52.83 14.43 -7.38
CA VAL A 639 52.50 15.80 -7.77
C VAL A 639 51.23 16.28 -7.05
N PHE A 640 50.22 15.44 -6.94
CA PHE A 640 48.89 15.79 -6.41
C PHE A 640 48.74 15.40 -4.95
N GLY A 641 49.62 14.57 -4.40
CA GLY A 641 49.59 14.09 -3.02
C GLY A 641 48.64 12.89 -2.82
N ASP A 642 48.49 12.49 -1.53
CA ASP A 642 47.57 11.44 -1.10
C ASP A 642 46.28 12.08 -0.61
N GLU A 643 45.40 12.40 -1.57
CA GLU A 643 44.18 13.17 -1.32
C GLU A 643 43.01 12.79 -2.24
N ASP A 644 41.80 13.16 -1.82
CA ASP A 644 40.57 13.01 -2.61
C ASP A 644 40.29 14.20 -3.49
N TYR A 645 39.82 13.93 -4.69
CA TYR A 645 39.47 14.95 -5.70
C TYR A 645 38.11 14.66 -6.34
N TYR A 646 37.39 15.72 -6.67
CA TYR A 646 36.28 15.67 -7.60
C TYR A 646 36.78 15.80 -9.03
N ILE A 647 36.36 14.88 -9.90
CA ILE A 647 36.75 14.86 -11.32
C ILE A 647 35.52 14.68 -12.21
N ARG A 648 35.50 15.29 -13.37
CA ARG A 648 34.44 15.06 -14.36
C ARG A 648 34.48 13.60 -14.87
N PRO A 649 33.28 12.99 -15.14
CA PRO A 649 33.20 11.58 -15.55
C PRO A 649 33.82 11.28 -16.92
N ASP A 650 33.93 12.30 -17.80
CA ASP A 650 34.53 12.24 -19.15
C ASP A 650 36.06 12.40 -19.16
N ILE A 651 36.65 12.70 -18.00
CA ILE A 651 38.08 12.97 -17.86
C ILE A 651 38.78 11.85 -17.09
N LYS A 652 39.97 11.46 -17.50
CA LYS A 652 40.82 10.53 -16.75
C LYS A 652 41.89 11.34 -15.97
N PHE A 653 42.23 10.86 -14.79
CA PHE A 653 43.24 11.49 -13.94
C PHE A 653 44.60 11.65 -14.67
N GLU A 654 45.03 10.64 -15.41
CA GLU A 654 46.27 10.68 -16.18
C GLU A 654 46.31 11.81 -17.22
N ASP A 655 45.16 12.13 -17.83
CA ASP A 655 45.09 13.23 -18.80
C ASP A 655 45.31 14.58 -18.11
N VAL A 656 44.70 14.76 -16.91
CA VAL A 656 44.86 15.96 -16.08
C VAL A 656 46.32 16.09 -15.62
N LYS A 657 46.92 14.99 -15.18
CA LYS A 657 48.34 14.94 -14.75
C LYS A 657 49.30 15.29 -15.87
N ASN A 658 49.14 14.69 -17.05
CA ASN A 658 49.98 14.96 -18.22
C ASN A 658 49.87 16.40 -18.69
N GLU A 659 48.66 16.95 -18.72
CA GLU A 659 48.41 18.35 -19.06
C GLU A 659 49.08 19.31 -18.06
N TYR A 660 49.01 19.02 -16.75
CA TYR A 660 49.65 19.78 -15.70
C TYR A 660 51.18 19.73 -15.84
N LEU A 661 51.76 18.55 -16.05
CA LEU A 661 53.22 18.38 -16.21
C LEU A 661 53.73 19.06 -17.47
N SER A 662 53.00 19.00 -18.59
CA SER A 662 53.37 19.71 -19.83
C SER A 662 53.42 21.22 -19.64
N CYS A 663 52.50 21.77 -18.86
CA CYS A 663 52.48 23.19 -18.51
C CYS A 663 53.69 23.61 -17.63
N LEU A 664 54.22 22.71 -16.79
CA LEU A 664 55.41 22.98 -15.96
C LEU A 664 56.73 22.92 -16.73
N THR A 665 56.78 22.14 -17.82
CA THR A 665 57.99 21.94 -18.63
C THR A 665 58.19 23.03 -19.69
N ASP A 666 57.14 23.76 -20.07
CA ASP A 666 57.28 24.88 -21.01
C ASP A 666 58.05 26.05 -20.37
N ASN A 667 59.13 26.48 -20.98
CA ASN A 667 60.04 27.56 -20.51
C ASN A 667 59.35 28.92 -20.22
N LYS A 668 58.11 29.13 -20.74
CA LYS A 668 57.26 30.29 -20.42
C LYS A 668 56.66 30.22 -19.00
N CYS A 669 56.68 29.06 -18.35
CA CYS A 669 56.23 28.90 -16.96
C CYS A 669 57.22 29.44 -15.93
N ASN A 670 58.50 29.49 -16.24
CA ASN A 670 59.55 29.95 -15.32
C ASN A 670 59.66 31.49 -15.16
N GLU A 671 59.24 32.25 -16.15
CA GLU A 671 59.29 33.75 -16.07
C GLU A 671 58.14 34.28 -15.16
N ASN A 672 57.02 33.58 -14.99
CA ASN A 672 55.96 34.06 -14.16
C ASN A 672 56.07 33.66 -12.65
N ARG A 673 56.99 32.77 -12.28
CA ARG A 673 57.27 32.45 -10.85
C ARG A 673 57.89 33.67 -10.12
N ASN A 674 58.72 34.45 -10.78
CA ASN A 674 59.43 35.62 -10.19
C ASN A 674 58.50 36.82 -10.02
N SER A 675 57.35 36.87 -10.67
CA SER A 675 56.44 38.03 -10.55
C SER A 675 55.35 37.82 -9.50
N LEU A 676 55.17 36.59 -9.01
CA LEU A 676 54.11 36.23 -8.01
C LEU A 676 54.60 36.25 -6.56
N ASP A 677 55.93 36.14 -6.32
CA ASP A 677 56.52 36.31 -4.99
C ASP A 677 56.48 37.77 -4.48
N GLN A 678 56.10 38.73 -5.32
CA GLN A 678 55.90 40.12 -4.93
C GLN A 678 54.43 40.40 -4.39
N TYR A 679 53.52 39.48 -4.42
CA TYR A 679 52.12 39.69 -3.94
C TYR A 679 51.76 38.86 -2.70
N SER A 680 52.75 38.24 -2.03
CA SER A 680 52.53 37.56 -0.74
C SER A 680 52.74 38.51 0.45
N GLY A 681 52.05 39.61 0.45
CA GLY A 681 52.03 40.58 1.55
C GLY A 681 50.60 40.91 1.96
N ASP A 682 50.21 40.32 3.06
CA ASP A 682 49.16 40.77 4.00
C ASP A 682 48.12 41.77 3.52
N THR A 683 46.90 41.35 3.53
CA THR A 683 45.72 41.96 4.16
C THR A 683 44.45 41.47 3.47
N VAL A 684 43.72 40.65 4.14
CA VAL A 684 42.33 40.36 3.85
C VAL A 684 41.49 41.43 4.54
N PRO A 685 40.67 42.19 3.85
CA PRO A 685 39.48 42.81 4.48
C PRO A 685 38.29 41.85 4.37
N PHE A 686 37.58 41.79 5.43
CA PHE A 686 36.38 41.02 5.72
C PHE A 686 35.33 40.96 4.63
#